data_a0948f386f439b4e19ff5b290e6b955e
#
_entry.id   a0948f386f439b4e19ff5b290e6b955e
#
_cell.length_a   1.000
_cell.length_b   1.000
_cell.length_c   1.000
_cell.angle_alpha   90.00
_cell.angle_beta   90.00
_cell.angle_gamma   90.00
#
_symmetry.space_group_name_H-M   'P 1'
#
loop_
_entity.id
_entity.type
_entity.pdbx_description
1 polymer ?
#
loop_
_entity_poly.entity_id
_entity_poly.type
_entity_poly.pdbx_seq_one_letter_code
_entity_poly.pdbx_strand_id
1 'polypeptide(L)'
;MDTILVRGARTHNLKNIDIDIPRDKLIVITGLSGSGKSSLAFDTLYAEGQRRYVESLSTYARQFLSMMDKPDVDHIEGLSPAISIEQKSTSHNPRSTVGTITEIYDYFRLLFARAGEPRCPEHDLPLDAQIVSQMVDKVVGLDEGSRLMMLAPIVQNRKGEHLHVFQDLLSQGFIRARIDGIITDLDDTPSLEKNKKHTIEVIVDRFKVRNDIQQRIAESFETCLNLTDGIAIIASMDADSTQEELIFSSRFACSQCGYSISELEPRMFSFNNPAGACNSCDGLGVNQFFDPGRIIQNSAITLAEGAIKGWDRRTVYYFQLLNSVAKHYGVEIDTPFEQFTEEFQQVLLYGSQDEDIAFNYVNTRGDMVERYHAFEGVIPNIERRYRETESNAVREDLAKYLNKQPCPSCHGSRLREASRHVFINKETLPELTCLPIGDALKYFETLELEGKRGEIAERIVKEISLRLEFLVNVGLDYLTLERSADTLSGGEAQRIRLASQIGAGLVGVMYILDEPSIGLHQRDNERLLKTLTHLRDIGNTVIVVEHDEDAIRLADHVIDIGPGAGIHGGEIISQGTPQHVMDDENSLTGQYLSGKKEISIPGKLTPNDLSKQLVLSGAKGNNLQDVTLSIPFGLLTCITGVSGSGKSTLINGTLYPLAATELNNATTLNASKYDKIEGLELFDKVIDINQGPIGRTPRSNPATYTGLFTSIRDLFAGTQESRARGYKAGRFSFNVKGGRCEACQGDGVTKVEMHFLPDVYVPCDVCKSKRYNRETLDIKYKGKNIHEVLDLTIEDARAFFDAVPFISRKLQTLMDVGLSYIRLGQSAITLSGGEAQRVKLAKELSKRDTGQTLYILDEPTTGLHFYDIQQLLNVLHRLREHGNTIVVIEHNLDVIKTADWVIDLGPEGGSRGGCIVAEGTPEEVSKVPESFTGHFLKHFF
;
A
#
# COMPACT_ATOMS: atom_id res chain seq x y z
N MET A 1 -12.60 21.88 33.28
CA MET A 1 -13.00 22.79 32.17
C MET A 1 -13.77 21.98 31.17
N ASP A 2 -14.99 22.36 30.86
CA ASP A 2 -15.87 21.62 29.96
C ASP A 2 -15.79 22.12 28.50
N THR A 3 -14.86 23.05 28.25
CA THR A 3 -14.73 23.77 26.99
C THR A 3 -13.27 24.00 26.64
N ILE A 4 -12.92 23.88 25.37
CA ILE A 4 -11.64 24.32 24.79
C ILE A 4 -11.83 25.74 24.31
N LEU A 5 -11.06 26.67 24.84
CA LEU A 5 -11.12 28.10 24.50
C LEU A 5 -9.99 28.44 23.53
N VAL A 6 -10.31 28.91 22.33
CA VAL A 6 -9.35 29.41 21.34
C VAL A 6 -9.58 30.88 21.15
N ARG A 7 -8.54 31.70 21.21
CA ARG A 7 -8.60 33.14 21.01
C ARG A 7 -7.50 33.61 20.07
N GLY A 8 -7.91 34.37 19.07
CA GLY A 8 -7.02 35.01 18.14
C GLY A 8 -6.28 34.05 17.20
N ALA A 9 -6.93 32.99 16.69
CA ALA A 9 -6.29 32.07 15.76
C ALA A 9 -6.15 32.69 14.36
N ARG A 10 -4.89 32.73 13.87
CA ARG A 10 -4.50 33.36 12.59
C ARG A 10 -3.67 32.43 11.71
N THR A 11 -3.65 31.14 12.03
CA THR A 11 -2.87 30.14 11.27
C THR A 11 -3.38 30.08 9.81
N HIS A 12 -2.48 30.21 8.85
CA HIS A 12 -2.75 30.23 7.40
C HIS A 12 -3.78 31.29 6.97
N ASN A 13 -4.98 30.91 6.61
CA ASN A 13 -6.04 31.81 6.16
C ASN A 13 -7.06 32.17 7.25
N LEU A 14 -6.89 31.70 8.48
CA LEU A 14 -7.78 32.05 9.59
C LEU A 14 -7.70 33.54 9.93
N LYS A 15 -8.84 34.20 10.11
CA LYS A 15 -8.97 35.63 10.28
C LYS A 15 -9.19 36.03 11.74
N ASN A 16 -8.20 35.74 12.61
CA ASN A 16 -8.24 36.11 14.02
C ASN A 16 -9.50 35.60 14.73
N ILE A 17 -9.78 34.33 14.58
CA ILE A 17 -11.00 33.70 15.08
C ILE A 17 -10.94 33.43 16.57
N ASP A 18 -12.06 33.67 17.24
CA ASP A 18 -12.35 33.29 18.62
C ASP A 18 -13.42 32.21 18.62
N ILE A 19 -13.17 31.10 19.30
CA ILE A 19 -14.14 29.97 19.33
C ILE A 19 -14.08 29.21 20.66
N ASP A 20 -15.25 28.76 21.10
CA ASP A 20 -15.46 27.93 22.27
C ASP A 20 -15.96 26.54 21.81
N ILE A 21 -15.16 25.50 22.03
CA ILE A 21 -15.45 24.15 21.56
C ILE A 21 -15.78 23.27 22.79
N PRO A 22 -16.97 22.64 22.87
CA PRO A 22 -17.32 21.79 23.99
C PRO A 22 -16.45 20.52 24.02
N ARG A 23 -16.08 20.06 25.24
CA ARG A 23 -15.35 18.81 25.44
C ARG A 23 -16.31 17.63 25.56
N ASP A 24 -15.76 16.42 25.38
CA ASP A 24 -16.48 15.15 25.50
C ASP A 24 -17.73 15.09 24.61
N LYS A 25 -17.56 15.65 23.39
CA LYS A 25 -18.59 15.77 22.36
C LYS A 25 -18.04 15.35 21.00
N LEU A 26 -18.95 15.00 20.09
CA LEU A 26 -18.68 14.85 18.68
C LEU A 26 -18.83 16.20 17.99
N ILE A 27 -17.74 16.77 17.55
CA ILE A 27 -17.67 18.09 16.92
C ILE A 27 -17.34 17.90 15.43
N VAL A 28 -18.15 18.47 14.55
CA VAL A 28 -17.89 18.48 13.11
C VAL A 28 -17.49 19.88 12.67
N ILE A 29 -16.31 19.99 12.04
CA ILE A 29 -15.84 21.22 11.38
C ILE A 29 -16.11 21.08 9.89
N THR A 30 -16.99 21.93 9.36
CA THR A 30 -17.43 21.91 7.96
C THR A 30 -17.22 23.25 7.26
N GLY A 31 -17.57 23.32 5.97
CA GLY A 31 -17.42 24.51 5.14
C GLY A 31 -16.76 24.23 3.78
N LEU A 32 -16.64 25.19 2.91
CA LEU A 32 -16.10 25.03 1.55
C LEU A 32 -14.67 24.48 1.55
N SER A 33 -14.27 23.82 0.46
CA SER A 33 -12.88 23.39 0.26
C SER A 33 -11.95 24.61 0.29
N GLY A 34 -10.86 24.53 1.10
CA GLY A 34 -9.95 25.68 1.29
C GLY A 34 -10.46 26.80 2.21
N SER A 35 -11.57 26.62 2.95
CA SER A 35 -12.11 27.64 3.87
C SER A 35 -11.29 27.82 5.15
N GLY A 36 -10.40 26.87 5.53
CA GLY A 36 -9.60 26.95 6.75
C GLY A 36 -9.89 25.85 7.78
N LYS A 37 -10.71 24.85 7.45
CA LYS A 37 -11.06 23.73 8.34
C LYS A 37 -9.83 23.02 8.91
N SER A 38 -8.96 22.55 8.03
CA SER A 38 -7.73 21.84 8.44
C SER A 38 -6.77 22.77 9.18
N SER A 39 -6.74 24.07 8.85
CA SER A 39 -5.95 25.07 9.58
C SER A 39 -6.39 25.21 11.04
N LEU A 40 -7.70 25.13 11.31
CA LEU A 40 -8.21 25.13 12.68
C LEU A 40 -7.96 23.78 13.36
N ALA A 41 -8.35 22.65 12.72
CA ALA A 41 -8.32 21.34 13.34
C ALA A 41 -6.87 20.83 13.56
N PHE A 42 -6.05 20.84 12.51
CA PHE A 42 -4.71 20.24 12.55
C PHE A 42 -3.61 21.25 12.85
N ASP A 43 -3.55 22.37 12.11
CA ASP A 43 -2.46 23.33 12.24
C ASP A 43 -2.59 24.24 13.48
N THR A 44 -3.76 24.23 14.14
CA THR A 44 -4.00 25.00 15.38
C THR A 44 -4.24 24.09 16.58
N LEU A 45 -5.35 23.34 16.62
CA LEU A 45 -5.74 22.54 17.81
C LEU A 45 -4.80 21.37 18.05
N TYR A 46 -4.58 20.54 17.00
CA TYR A 46 -3.67 19.40 17.11
C TYR A 46 -2.23 19.83 17.35
N ALA A 47 -1.73 20.78 16.55
CA ALA A 47 -0.35 21.25 16.65
C ALA A 47 -0.02 21.77 18.05
N GLU A 48 -0.91 22.56 18.65
CA GLU A 48 -0.70 23.08 20.02
C GLU A 48 -0.85 21.97 21.07
N GLY A 49 -1.85 21.08 20.92
CA GLY A 49 -2.02 19.93 21.82
C GLY A 49 -0.81 19.01 21.83
N GLN A 50 -0.29 18.67 20.65
CA GLN A 50 0.91 17.84 20.48
C GLN A 50 2.16 18.54 21.01
N ARG A 51 2.33 19.85 20.72
CA ARG A 51 3.45 20.63 21.18
C ARG A 51 3.54 20.64 22.71
N ARG A 52 2.42 20.90 23.42
CA ARG A 52 2.36 20.90 24.89
C ARG A 52 2.64 19.51 25.46
N TYR A 53 2.12 18.46 24.81
CA TYR A 53 2.40 17.10 25.22
C TYR A 53 3.90 16.77 25.12
N VAL A 54 4.53 17.07 23.97
CA VAL A 54 5.97 16.84 23.76
C VAL A 54 6.82 17.69 24.72
N GLU A 55 6.44 18.93 24.99
CA GLU A 55 7.12 19.78 25.99
C GLU A 55 7.07 19.22 27.42
N SER A 56 6.02 18.46 27.76
CA SER A 56 5.88 17.81 29.07
C SER A 56 6.80 16.60 29.23
N LEU A 57 7.35 16.05 28.15
CA LEU A 57 8.21 14.89 28.17
C LEU A 57 9.65 15.22 28.59
N SER A 58 10.41 14.20 29.01
CA SER A 58 11.82 14.35 29.36
C SER A 58 12.65 14.85 28.17
N THR A 59 13.76 15.53 28.45
CA THR A 59 14.69 16.04 27.42
C THR A 59 15.20 14.94 26.49
N TYR A 60 15.37 13.73 27.01
CA TYR A 60 15.76 12.56 26.21
C TYR A 60 14.66 12.14 25.22
N ALA A 61 13.41 12.03 25.69
CA ALA A 61 12.28 11.67 24.82
C ALA A 61 12.02 12.73 23.72
N ARG A 62 12.22 14.00 24.04
CA ARG A 62 12.08 15.11 23.05
C ARG A 62 13.07 15.05 21.89
N GLN A 63 14.23 14.40 22.04
CA GLN A 63 15.21 14.25 20.96
C GLN A 63 14.72 13.33 19.83
N PHE A 64 13.76 12.44 20.12
CA PHE A 64 13.22 11.49 19.17
C PHE A 64 11.87 11.89 18.56
N LEU A 65 11.28 12.98 19.05
CA LEU A 65 9.98 13.47 18.59
C LEU A 65 10.15 14.80 17.86
N SER A 66 9.58 14.95 16.70
CA SER A 66 9.52 16.23 15.99
C SER A 66 8.61 17.18 16.76
N MET A 67 9.13 18.34 17.15
CA MET A 67 8.28 19.41 17.67
C MET A 67 7.53 20.04 16.51
N MET A 68 6.23 20.20 16.67
CA MET A 68 5.42 21.00 15.75
C MET A 68 5.71 22.49 15.93
N ASP A 69 5.59 23.24 14.85
CA ASP A 69 5.69 24.69 14.91
C ASP A 69 4.58 25.26 15.80
N LYS A 70 4.89 26.31 16.54
CA LYS A 70 3.89 26.98 17.36
C LYS A 70 2.86 27.63 16.45
N PRO A 71 1.56 27.30 16.58
CA PRO A 71 0.52 27.95 15.77
C PRO A 71 0.42 29.45 16.10
N ASP A 72 0.02 30.23 15.10
CA ASP A 72 -0.25 31.67 15.31
C ASP A 72 -1.61 31.84 15.97
N VAL A 73 -1.58 31.88 17.29
CA VAL A 73 -2.77 32.01 18.16
C VAL A 73 -2.38 32.78 19.42
N ASP A 74 -3.29 33.65 19.89
CA ASP A 74 -3.05 34.42 21.11
C ASP A 74 -3.11 33.53 22.35
N HIS A 75 -4.13 32.68 22.44
CA HIS A 75 -4.35 31.86 23.61
C HIS A 75 -5.21 30.62 23.29
N ILE A 76 -4.84 29.45 23.87
CA ILE A 76 -5.64 28.23 23.87
C ILE A 76 -5.65 27.61 25.27
N GLU A 77 -6.84 27.31 25.80
CA GLU A 77 -7.03 26.60 27.08
C GLU A 77 -7.90 25.34 26.90
N GLY A 78 -7.84 24.43 27.86
CA GLY A 78 -8.72 23.25 27.92
C GLY A 78 -8.33 22.09 26.99
N LEU A 79 -7.18 22.14 26.31
CA LEU A 79 -6.74 21.05 25.44
C LEU A 79 -6.43 19.77 26.24
N SER A 80 -6.93 18.65 25.75
CA SER A 80 -6.51 17.28 26.14
C SER A 80 -5.33 16.82 25.28
N PRO A 81 -4.64 15.74 25.66
CA PRO A 81 -3.71 15.06 24.76
C PRO A 81 -4.39 14.77 23.43
N ALA A 82 -3.75 15.14 22.33
CA ALA A 82 -4.35 15.08 20.99
C ALA A 82 -3.78 13.94 20.16
N ILE A 83 -4.66 13.22 19.46
CA ILE A 83 -4.34 12.18 18.49
C ILE A 83 -4.90 12.59 17.14
N SER A 84 -4.03 12.67 16.13
CA SER A 84 -4.40 12.99 14.75
C SER A 84 -4.50 11.73 13.90
N ILE A 85 -5.56 11.64 13.10
CA ILE A 85 -5.78 10.57 12.12
C ILE A 85 -5.99 11.21 10.75
N GLU A 86 -4.86 11.51 10.09
CA GLU A 86 -4.84 12.13 8.77
C GLU A 86 -4.83 11.08 7.66
N GLN A 87 -5.26 11.49 6.46
CA GLN A 87 -5.20 10.67 5.24
C GLN A 87 -3.77 10.45 4.72
N LYS A 88 -2.81 11.31 5.09
CA LYS A 88 -1.48 11.32 4.49
C LYS A 88 -0.67 10.07 4.86
N SER A 89 -0.05 9.51 3.83
CA SER A 89 0.99 8.47 3.80
C SER A 89 0.67 7.13 4.45
N THR A 90 0.33 6.19 3.61
CA THR A 90 0.62 4.77 3.87
C THR A 90 2.12 4.59 4.07
N SER A 91 2.50 3.77 5.03
CA SER A 91 3.90 3.36 5.17
C SER A 91 4.37 2.70 3.87
N HIS A 92 5.42 3.20 3.26
CA HIS A 92 6.04 2.58 2.09
C HIS A 92 6.95 1.38 2.46
N ASN A 93 6.91 0.94 3.72
CA ASN A 93 7.67 -0.23 4.15
C ASN A 93 6.97 -1.51 3.65
N PRO A 94 7.60 -2.29 2.74
CA PRO A 94 6.99 -3.49 2.18
C PRO A 94 6.77 -4.62 3.20
N ARG A 95 7.33 -4.48 4.41
CA ARG A 95 7.13 -5.41 5.53
C ARG A 95 5.95 -5.04 6.42
N SER A 96 5.33 -3.87 6.23
CA SER A 96 4.13 -3.48 6.97
C SER A 96 2.89 -4.13 6.35
N THR A 97 2.10 -4.80 7.19
CA THR A 97 0.81 -5.41 6.80
C THR A 97 -0.31 -4.87 7.69
N VAL A 98 -1.56 -5.09 7.29
CA VAL A 98 -2.72 -4.76 8.13
C VAL A 98 -2.56 -5.35 9.53
N GLY A 99 -2.21 -6.64 9.63
CA GLY A 99 -2.01 -7.34 10.91
C GLY A 99 -0.91 -6.74 11.77
N THR A 100 0.19 -6.22 11.17
CA THR A 100 1.28 -5.60 11.95
C THR A 100 0.96 -4.19 12.41
N ILE A 101 0.22 -3.41 11.60
CA ILE A 101 -0.19 -2.04 11.97
C ILE A 101 -1.24 -2.06 13.08
N THR A 102 -2.10 -3.07 13.10
CA THR A 102 -3.15 -3.25 14.11
C THR A 102 -2.68 -4.01 15.35
N GLU A 103 -1.42 -4.42 15.40
CA GLU A 103 -0.84 -5.26 16.45
C GLU A 103 -1.48 -6.65 16.58
N ILE A 104 -2.48 -6.99 15.78
CA ILE A 104 -3.14 -8.30 15.80
C ILE A 104 -2.13 -9.42 15.52
N TYR A 105 -1.17 -9.16 14.62
CA TYR A 105 -0.12 -10.11 14.28
C TYR A 105 0.77 -10.47 15.47
N ASP A 106 1.01 -9.56 16.40
CA ASP A 106 1.79 -9.82 17.61
C ASP A 106 1.04 -10.75 18.57
N TYR A 107 -0.28 -10.59 18.67
CA TYR A 107 -1.12 -11.55 19.42
C TYR A 107 -1.18 -12.91 18.73
N PHE A 108 -1.21 -12.97 17.39
CA PHE A 108 -1.12 -14.24 16.66
C PHE A 108 0.19 -14.96 16.95
N ARG A 109 1.32 -14.25 16.89
CA ARG A 109 2.64 -14.80 17.24
C ARG A 109 2.66 -15.38 18.65
N LEU A 110 2.04 -14.70 19.60
CA LEU A 110 1.93 -15.17 20.98
C LEU A 110 1.02 -16.40 21.08
N LEU A 111 -0.13 -16.39 20.41
CA LEU A 111 -1.09 -17.49 20.38
C LEU A 111 -0.44 -18.77 19.82
N PHE A 112 0.20 -18.68 18.65
CA PHE A 112 0.86 -19.82 18.01
C PHE A 112 2.06 -20.35 18.81
N ALA A 113 2.81 -19.46 19.48
CA ALA A 113 3.91 -19.87 20.34
C ALA A 113 3.47 -20.56 21.64
N ARG A 114 2.28 -20.24 22.16
CA ARG A 114 1.80 -20.73 23.46
C ARG A 114 0.77 -21.86 23.38
N ALA A 115 -0.08 -21.84 22.36
CA ALA A 115 -1.16 -22.80 22.18
C ALA A 115 -1.05 -23.61 20.88
N GLY A 116 -0.10 -23.29 20.00
CA GLY A 116 0.10 -23.97 18.72
C GLY A 116 0.58 -25.41 18.84
N GLU A 117 0.19 -26.21 17.87
CA GLU A 117 0.58 -27.62 17.71
C GLU A 117 1.53 -27.73 16.51
N PRO A 118 2.85 -27.93 16.76
CA PRO A 118 3.80 -28.10 15.69
C PRO A 118 3.68 -29.49 15.06
N ARG A 119 3.76 -29.54 13.72
CA ARG A 119 3.73 -30.79 12.96
C ARG A 119 4.93 -30.92 12.05
N CYS A 120 5.28 -32.14 11.71
CA CYS A 120 6.35 -32.44 10.77
C CYS A 120 5.96 -32.02 9.34
N PRO A 121 6.80 -31.24 8.63
CA PRO A 121 6.51 -30.82 7.25
C PRO A 121 6.39 -31.98 6.25
N GLU A 122 7.08 -33.11 6.48
CA GLU A 122 7.12 -34.25 5.58
C GLU A 122 6.04 -35.30 5.90
N HIS A 123 5.73 -35.51 7.19
CA HIS A 123 4.85 -36.62 7.63
C HIS A 123 3.53 -36.16 8.24
N ASP A 124 3.34 -34.85 8.43
CA ASP A 124 2.16 -34.24 9.11
C ASP A 124 1.85 -34.84 10.50
N LEU A 125 2.86 -35.43 11.14
CA LEU A 125 2.74 -35.98 12.49
C LEU A 125 2.97 -34.87 13.51
N PRO A 126 2.20 -34.84 14.61
CA PRO A 126 2.47 -33.88 15.70
C PRO A 126 3.87 -34.08 16.27
N LEU A 127 4.53 -32.98 16.55
CA LEU A 127 5.86 -32.98 17.18
C LEU A 127 5.65 -32.84 18.69
N ASP A 128 6.06 -33.88 19.44
CA ASP A 128 5.90 -33.92 20.90
C ASP A 128 7.23 -33.70 21.60
N ALA A 129 7.25 -32.81 22.58
CA ALA A 129 8.35 -32.68 23.52
C ALA A 129 8.03 -33.50 24.79
N GLN A 130 8.90 -34.46 25.09
CA GLN A 130 8.72 -35.36 26.25
C GLN A 130 9.64 -34.93 27.41
N ILE A 131 9.13 -34.97 28.60
CA ILE A 131 10.00 -34.82 29.80
C ILE A 131 10.65 -36.15 30.14
N VAL A 132 11.83 -36.09 30.76
CA VAL A 132 12.60 -37.32 31.05
C VAL A 132 11.80 -38.37 31.83
N SER A 133 10.95 -37.95 32.78
CA SER A 133 10.08 -38.87 33.50
C SER A 133 9.13 -39.66 32.60
N GLN A 134 8.52 -38.99 31.61
CA GLN A 134 7.64 -39.68 30.63
C GLN A 134 8.42 -40.62 29.73
N MET A 135 9.67 -40.28 29.36
CA MET A 135 10.54 -41.13 28.57
C MET A 135 10.88 -42.42 29.37
N VAL A 136 11.21 -42.23 30.65
CA VAL A 136 11.49 -43.37 31.57
C VAL A 136 10.28 -44.27 31.75
N ASP A 137 9.09 -43.68 31.99
CA ASP A 137 7.85 -44.45 32.17
C ASP A 137 7.52 -45.30 30.93
N LYS A 138 7.71 -44.75 29.72
CA LYS A 138 7.56 -45.47 28.47
C LYS A 138 8.54 -46.62 28.34
N VAL A 139 9.82 -46.43 28.67
CA VAL A 139 10.83 -47.48 28.59
C VAL A 139 10.61 -48.58 29.62
N VAL A 140 10.24 -48.22 30.85
CA VAL A 140 9.95 -49.14 31.92
C VAL A 140 8.65 -49.92 31.68
N GLY A 141 7.70 -49.33 30.92
CA GLY A 141 6.45 -50.00 30.50
C GLY A 141 6.61 -51.03 29.36
N LEU A 142 7.81 -51.21 28.79
CA LEU A 142 8.14 -52.28 27.86
C LEU A 142 8.25 -53.64 28.56
N ASP A 143 8.22 -54.70 27.77
CA ASP A 143 8.28 -56.06 28.29
C ASP A 143 9.44 -56.30 29.24
N GLU A 144 9.15 -56.79 30.46
CA GLU A 144 10.13 -57.04 31.49
C GLU A 144 11.16 -58.05 30.99
N GLY A 145 12.42 -57.73 31.08
CA GLY A 145 13.51 -58.57 30.66
C GLY A 145 14.07 -58.25 29.25
N SER A 146 13.46 -57.31 28.50
CA SER A 146 13.94 -56.87 27.22
C SER A 146 15.34 -56.26 27.35
N ARG A 147 16.26 -56.62 26.44
CA ARG A 147 17.64 -56.12 26.39
C ARG A 147 17.72 -54.94 25.43
N LEU A 148 17.87 -53.74 25.96
CA LEU A 148 17.83 -52.49 25.20
C LEU A 148 19.16 -51.74 25.32
N MET A 149 19.43 -50.88 24.32
CA MET A 149 20.49 -49.92 24.31
C MET A 149 19.95 -48.51 24.07
N MET A 150 20.53 -47.53 24.73
CA MET A 150 20.25 -46.13 24.55
C MET A 150 21.33 -45.53 23.67
N LEU A 151 20.91 -44.89 22.60
CA LEU A 151 21.75 -44.33 21.54
C LEU A 151 21.59 -42.83 21.46
N ALA A 152 22.70 -42.10 21.37
CA ALA A 152 22.77 -40.70 21.14
C ALA A 152 23.21 -40.43 19.67
N PRO A 153 22.30 -39.94 18.77
CA PRO A 153 22.63 -39.70 17.37
C PRO A 153 23.44 -38.40 17.22
N ILE A 154 24.78 -38.52 17.08
CA ILE A 154 25.71 -37.40 16.99
C ILE A 154 25.84 -36.90 15.53
N VAL A 155 25.86 -37.82 14.56
CA VAL A 155 25.90 -37.51 13.15
C VAL A 155 24.76 -38.26 12.45
N GLN A 156 23.90 -37.53 11.75
CA GLN A 156 22.81 -38.13 10.99
C GLN A 156 22.94 -37.79 9.51
N ASN A 157 23.15 -38.81 8.66
CA ASN A 157 23.13 -38.73 7.21
C ASN A 157 24.03 -37.63 6.61
N ARG A 158 25.23 -37.38 7.20
CA ARG A 158 26.18 -36.36 6.78
C ARG A 158 27.41 -36.94 6.12
N LYS A 159 27.91 -36.27 5.07
CA LYS A 159 29.19 -36.64 4.40
C LYS A 159 30.36 -36.21 5.26
N GLY A 160 31.42 -37.03 5.30
CA GLY A 160 32.67 -36.73 6.00
C GLY A 160 33.32 -37.93 6.64
N GLU A 161 34.61 -37.83 6.98
CA GLU A 161 35.36 -38.86 7.72
C GLU A 161 35.09 -38.84 9.22
N HIS A 162 34.56 -37.75 9.75
CA HIS A 162 34.13 -37.51 11.14
C HIS A 162 35.17 -37.87 12.23
N LEU A 163 36.46 -37.86 11.93
CA LEU A 163 37.56 -38.24 12.82
C LEU A 163 37.56 -37.45 14.16
N HIS A 164 37.23 -36.15 14.08
CA HIS A 164 37.17 -35.30 15.27
C HIS A 164 36.01 -35.72 16.19
N VAL A 165 34.88 -36.20 15.66
CA VAL A 165 33.76 -36.67 16.45
C VAL A 165 34.17 -37.91 17.29
N PHE A 166 34.91 -38.85 16.69
CA PHE A 166 35.36 -40.03 17.39
C PHE A 166 36.37 -39.67 18.53
N GLN A 167 37.28 -38.74 18.28
CA GLN A 167 38.21 -38.24 19.27
C GLN A 167 37.52 -37.56 20.45
N ASP A 168 36.50 -36.73 20.15
CA ASP A 168 35.70 -36.04 21.17
C ASP A 168 34.93 -37.05 22.05
N LEU A 169 34.30 -38.05 21.41
CA LEU A 169 33.55 -39.09 22.13
C LEU A 169 34.46 -39.96 23.02
N LEU A 170 35.63 -40.33 22.52
CA LEU A 170 36.63 -41.05 23.34
C LEU A 170 37.12 -40.20 24.51
N SER A 171 37.33 -38.90 24.32
CA SER A 171 37.76 -37.99 25.40
C SER A 171 36.71 -37.85 26.51
N GLN A 172 35.44 -38.00 26.15
CA GLN A 172 34.28 -37.98 27.08
C GLN A 172 34.05 -39.36 27.76
N GLY A 173 34.83 -40.38 27.43
CA GLY A 173 34.80 -41.71 28.06
C GLY A 173 33.78 -42.69 27.42
N PHE A 174 33.23 -42.42 26.26
CA PHE A 174 32.39 -43.37 25.56
C PHE A 174 33.27 -44.47 24.89
N ILE A 175 32.77 -45.68 24.92
CA ILE A 175 33.54 -46.86 24.46
C ILE A 175 33.02 -47.36 23.08
N ARG A 176 31.73 -47.19 22.79
CA ARG A 176 31.08 -47.79 21.64
C ARG A 176 30.14 -46.85 20.91
N ALA A 177 30.08 -46.98 19.60
CA ALA A 177 29.10 -46.31 18.73
C ALA A 177 28.48 -47.31 17.74
N ARG A 178 27.30 -47.03 17.30
CA ARG A 178 26.68 -47.67 16.15
C ARG A 178 26.95 -46.74 14.91
N ILE A 179 27.70 -47.26 13.98
CA ILE A 179 28.12 -46.55 12.77
C ILE A 179 27.44 -47.22 11.58
N ASP A 180 26.59 -46.50 10.86
CA ASP A 180 25.80 -47.03 9.73
C ASP A 180 25.08 -48.35 10.08
N GLY A 181 24.56 -48.44 11.29
CA GLY A 181 23.85 -49.63 11.80
C GLY A 181 24.75 -50.71 12.44
N ILE A 182 26.08 -50.61 12.36
CA ILE A 182 27.01 -51.62 12.89
C ILE A 182 27.62 -51.10 14.22
N ILE A 183 27.53 -51.91 15.26
CA ILE A 183 28.11 -51.61 16.57
C ILE A 183 29.63 -51.85 16.51
N THR A 184 30.39 -50.79 16.78
CA THR A 184 31.86 -50.79 16.69
C THR A 184 32.45 -50.18 17.98
N ASP A 185 33.58 -50.70 18.48
CA ASP A 185 34.32 -50.06 19.54
C ASP A 185 35.03 -48.81 19.02
N LEU A 186 34.98 -47.72 19.79
CA LEU A 186 35.52 -46.41 19.35
C LEU A 186 37.05 -46.38 19.24
N ASP A 187 37.73 -47.30 19.94
CA ASP A 187 39.19 -47.48 19.81
C ASP A 187 39.58 -48.16 18.47
N ASP A 188 38.67 -48.88 17.81
CA ASP A 188 38.88 -49.59 16.54
C ASP A 188 37.96 -49.07 15.45
N THR A 189 37.84 -47.73 15.36
CA THR A 189 36.89 -47.09 14.41
C THR A 189 37.36 -47.29 12.96
N PRO A 190 36.47 -47.70 12.08
CA PRO A 190 36.78 -47.81 10.65
C PRO A 190 37.01 -46.43 10.01
N SER A 191 37.91 -46.34 9.06
CA SER A 191 38.04 -45.11 8.26
C SER A 191 36.78 -44.92 7.38
N LEU A 192 36.04 -43.85 7.64
CA LEU A 192 34.82 -43.52 6.89
C LEU A 192 35.13 -42.86 5.55
N GLU A 193 34.34 -43.15 4.53
CA GLU A 193 34.51 -42.56 3.21
C GLU A 193 34.02 -41.11 3.18
N LYS A 194 34.93 -40.16 2.82
CA LYS A 194 34.68 -38.71 2.79
C LYS A 194 33.42 -38.29 1.97
N ASN A 195 33.09 -39.01 0.91
CA ASN A 195 32.03 -38.66 -0.02
C ASN A 195 30.69 -39.39 0.23
N LYS A 196 30.70 -40.36 1.14
CA LYS A 196 29.47 -41.04 1.58
C LYS A 196 28.83 -40.35 2.77
N LYS A 197 27.56 -40.53 2.90
CA LYS A 197 26.77 -40.06 4.06
C LYS A 197 26.83 -41.14 5.15
N HIS A 198 27.12 -40.73 6.37
CA HIS A 198 27.30 -41.60 7.52
C HIS A 198 26.35 -41.19 8.63
N THR A 199 25.92 -42.19 9.43
CA THR A 199 25.16 -41.99 10.66
C THR A 199 26.00 -42.57 11.82
N ILE A 200 26.25 -41.78 12.84
CA ILE A 200 27.06 -42.16 14.01
C ILE A 200 26.22 -41.91 15.25
N GLU A 201 25.92 -42.96 15.99
CA GLU A 201 25.14 -42.95 17.21
C GLU A 201 25.95 -43.55 18.34
N VAL A 202 26.21 -42.77 19.38
CA VAL A 202 26.98 -43.23 20.56
C VAL A 202 26.08 -44.10 21.44
N ILE A 203 26.58 -45.20 21.94
CA ILE A 203 25.88 -46.05 22.94
C ILE A 203 26.15 -45.47 24.33
N VAL A 204 25.12 -44.78 24.87
CA VAL A 204 25.20 -44.15 26.21
C VAL A 204 25.01 -45.20 27.30
N ASP A 205 24.04 -46.09 27.18
CA ASP A 205 23.76 -47.13 28.15
C ASP A 205 23.24 -48.43 27.51
N ARG A 206 23.44 -49.54 28.19
CA ARG A 206 22.90 -50.84 27.88
C ARG A 206 22.23 -51.43 29.10
N PHE A 207 20.99 -51.73 29.04
CA PHE A 207 20.23 -52.18 30.20
C PHE A 207 19.22 -53.26 29.84
N LYS A 208 18.74 -53.94 30.89
CA LYS A 208 17.60 -54.87 30.83
C LYS A 208 16.42 -54.23 31.52
N VAL A 209 15.26 -54.23 30.90
CA VAL A 209 14.05 -53.63 31.46
C VAL A 209 13.67 -54.31 32.79
N ARG A 210 13.65 -53.52 33.85
CA ARG A 210 13.23 -53.90 35.23
C ARG A 210 12.69 -52.63 35.94
N ASN A 211 11.84 -52.85 36.95
CA ASN A 211 11.23 -51.74 37.71
C ASN A 211 12.21 -50.99 38.62
N ASP A 212 13.37 -51.54 38.89
CA ASP A 212 14.37 -50.97 39.83
C ASP A 212 15.42 -50.07 39.17
N ILE A 213 15.34 -49.87 37.86
CA ILE A 213 16.38 -49.12 37.11
C ILE A 213 15.93 -47.71 36.65
N GLN A 214 14.79 -47.22 37.16
CA GLN A 214 14.22 -45.92 36.74
C GLN A 214 15.23 -44.74 36.88
N GLN A 215 15.89 -44.63 38.00
CA GLN A 215 16.89 -43.60 38.24
C GLN A 215 18.05 -43.64 37.23
N ARG A 216 18.59 -44.87 36.99
CA ARG A 216 19.70 -45.08 36.05
C ARG A 216 19.30 -44.69 34.61
N ILE A 217 18.07 -45.08 34.21
CA ILE A 217 17.53 -44.71 32.89
C ILE A 217 17.36 -43.21 32.79
N ALA A 218 16.90 -42.51 33.82
CA ALA A 218 16.77 -41.04 33.85
C ALA A 218 18.12 -40.35 33.65
N GLU A 219 19.15 -40.77 34.38
CA GLU A 219 20.52 -40.25 34.26
C GLU A 219 21.11 -40.53 32.85
N SER A 220 20.80 -41.71 32.28
CA SER A 220 21.24 -42.04 30.93
C SER A 220 20.49 -41.21 29.87
N PHE A 221 19.17 -40.92 30.03
CA PHE A 221 18.44 -39.98 29.18
C PHE A 221 19.00 -38.57 29.27
N GLU A 222 19.27 -38.07 30.48
CA GLU A 222 19.86 -36.72 30.64
C GLU A 222 21.22 -36.62 29.93
N THR A 223 22.07 -37.65 30.05
CA THR A 223 23.35 -37.72 29.33
C THR A 223 23.16 -37.74 27.83
N CYS A 224 22.24 -38.59 27.34
CA CYS A 224 21.96 -38.74 25.95
C CYS A 224 21.40 -37.45 25.31
N LEU A 225 20.42 -36.82 25.98
CA LEU A 225 19.77 -35.59 25.54
C LEU A 225 20.73 -34.38 25.49
N ASN A 226 21.70 -34.34 26.48
CA ASN A 226 22.73 -33.30 26.48
C ASN A 226 23.73 -33.45 25.33
N LEU A 227 24.05 -34.70 24.94
CA LEU A 227 24.98 -35.00 23.85
C LEU A 227 24.38 -34.64 22.48
N THR A 228 23.08 -34.78 22.30
CA THR A 228 22.42 -34.76 21.00
C THR A 228 21.52 -33.56 20.79
N ASP A 229 21.61 -32.55 21.62
CA ASP A 229 20.69 -31.43 21.57
C ASP A 229 19.21 -31.86 21.75
N GLY A 230 18.96 -32.92 22.50
CA GLY A 230 17.62 -33.30 22.94
C GLY A 230 17.00 -34.52 22.30
N ILE A 231 17.74 -35.41 21.63
CA ILE A 231 17.22 -36.63 21.01
C ILE A 231 17.90 -37.86 21.68
N ALA A 232 17.09 -38.87 21.98
CA ALA A 232 17.56 -40.19 22.45
C ALA A 232 16.83 -41.32 21.68
N ILE A 233 17.54 -42.35 21.32
CA ILE A 233 16.98 -43.53 20.61
C ILE A 233 17.13 -44.75 21.51
N ILE A 234 16.07 -45.53 21.68
CA ILE A 234 16.08 -46.84 22.34
C ILE A 234 15.94 -47.91 21.28
N ALA A 235 16.98 -48.75 21.19
CA ALA A 235 17.00 -49.87 20.23
C ALA A 235 17.16 -51.22 20.95
N SER A 236 16.63 -52.28 20.37
CA SER A 236 16.88 -53.65 20.85
C SER A 236 18.32 -54.08 20.63
N MET A 237 18.85 -54.82 21.57
CA MET A 237 20.18 -55.49 21.46
C MET A 237 20.11 -56.85 20.74
N ASP A 238 18.91 -57.39 20.50
CA ASP A 238 18.75 -58.70 19.89
C ASP A 238 18.63 -58.51 18.35
N ALA A 239 19.53 -59.14 17.61
CA ALA A 239 19.72 -58.92 16.16
C ALA A 239 18.46 -59.34 15.32
N ASP A 240 17.64 -60.25 15.86
CA ASP A 240 16.41 -60.74 15.18
C ASP A 240 15.13 -60.05 15.66
N SER A 241 15.25 -58.94 16.42
CA SER A 241 14.10 -58.22 16.95
C SER A 241 13.41 -57.42 15.85
N THR A 242 12.11 -57.66 15.67
CA THR A 242 11.23 -56.85 14.81
C THR A 242 10.67 -55.61 15.52
N GLN A 243 11.20 -55.28 16.73
CA GLN A 243 10.79 -54.09 17.46
C GLN A 243 11.32 -52.87 16.77
N GLU A 244 10.43 -51.92 16.47
CA GLU A 244 10.76 -50.59 15.97
C GLU A 244 11.56 -49.83 17.02
N GLU A 245 12.56 -49.07 16.58
CA GLU A 245 13.34 -48.19 17.47
C GLU A 245 12.44 -47.11 18.01
N LEU A 246 12.51 -46.82 19.32
CA LEU A 246 11.77 -45.76 19.95
C LEU A 246 12.62 -44.50 19.98
N ILE A 247 12.16 -43.49 19.30
CA ILE A 247 12.80 -42.15 19.32
C ILE A 247 12.12 -41.31 20.39
N PHE A 248 12.92 -40.79 21.30
CA PHE A 248 12.53 -39.85 22.36
C PHE A 248 13.15 -38.50 22.11
N SER A 249 12.42 -37.45 22.37
CA SER A 249 12.94 -36.09 22.25
C SER A 249 12.46 -35.20 23.39
N SER A 250 13.39 -34.47 23.97
CA SER A 250 13.07 -33.36 24.89
C SER A 250 12.67 -32.09 24.15
N ARG A 251 12.75 -32.12 22.82
CA ARG A 251 12.32 -31.10 21.88
C ARG A 251 11.15 -31.60 21.05
N PHE A 252 10.47 -30.68 20.36
CA PHE A 252 9.46 -31.06 19.39
C PHE A 252 10.10 -31.79 18.22
N ALA A 253 9.98 -33.11 18.15
CA ALA A 253 10.61 -33.92 17.09
C ALA A 253 9.64 -34.94 16.46
N CYS A 254 9.84 -35.17 15.16
CA CYS A 254 9.13 -36.18 14.41
C CYS A 254 9.69 -37.57 14.73
N SER A 255 8.82 -38.51 15.04
CA SER A 255 9.18 -39.91 15.34
C SER A 255 9.68 -40.69 14.11
N GLN A 256 9.40 -40.23 12.87
CA GLN A 256 9.79 -40.92 11.64
C GLN A 256 11.08 -40.40 11.02
N CYS A 257 11.20 -39.08 10.81
CA CYS A 257 12.37 -38.50 10.12
C CYS A 257 13.36 -37.79 11.02
N GLY A 258 13.05 -37.61 12.33
CA GLY A 258 13.89 -36.89 13.27
C GLY A 258 13.89 -35.35 13.05
N TYR A 259 13.03 -34.82 12.17
CA TYR A 259 12.85 -33.38 12.07
C TYR A 259 12.46 -32.78 13.42
N SER A 260 13.18 -31.76 13.88
CA SER A 260 12.96 -31.21 15.20
C SER A 260 12.94 -29.69 15.23
N ILE A 261 12.10 -29.16 16.12
CA ILE A 261 12.03 -27.73 16.45
C ILE A 261 12.46 -27.59 17.91
N SER A 262 13.40 -26.69 18.19
CA SER A 262 13.98 -26.54 19.53
C SER A 262 12.95 -26.06 20.56
N GLU A 263 12.20 -25.04 20.24
CA GLU A 263 11.18 -24.42 21.10
C GLU A 263 10.25 -23.54 20.26
N LEU A 264 8.97 -23.43 20.63
CA LEU A 264 8.04 -22.50 20.01
C LEU A 264 8.14 -21.14 20.68
N GLU A 265 8.79 -20.20 20.01
CA GLU A 265 8.94 -18.82 20.48
C GLU A 265 8.21 -17.84 19.57
N PRO A 266 7.67 -16.72 20.09
CA PRO A 266 6.98 -15.72 19.26
C PRO A 266 7.84 -15.17 18.11
N ARG A 267 9.18 -15.15 18.25
CA ARG A 267 10.09 -14.69 17.19
C ARG A 267 10.10 -15.60 15.96
N MET A 268 9.78 -16.90 16.12
CA MET A 268 9.66 -17.84 14.99
C MET A 268 8.51 -17.51 14.04
N PHE A 269 7.50 -16.85 14.55
CA PHE A 269 6.33 -16.43 13.78
C PHE A 269 6.43 -14.99 13.25
N SER A 270 7.61 -14.35 13.37
CA SER A 270 7.85 -13.00 12.88
C SER A 270 8.61 -13.03 11.57
N PHE A 271 7.99 -12.55 10.50
CA PHE A 271 8.66 -12.37 9.20
C PHE A 271 9.65 -11.18 9.21
N ASN A 272 9.66 -10.35 10.27
CA ASN A 272 10.65 -9.28 10.48
C ASN A 272 11.85 -9.74 11.31
N ASN A 273 11.86 -10.99 11.77
CA ASN A 273 12.95 -11.57 12.55
C ASN A 273 13.62 -12.70 11.76
N PRO A 274 14.97 -12.79 11.71
CA PRO A 274 15.67 -13.85 10.99
C PRO A 274 15.28 -15.27 11.43
N ALA A 275 14.82 -15.47 12.67
CA ALA A 275 14.36 -16.77 13.16
C ALA A 275 13.07 -17.25 12.47
N GLY A 276 12.20 -16.33 12.03
CA GLY A 276 10.91 -16.65 11.43
C GLY A 276 10.81 -16.31 9.95
N ALA A 277 11.62 -15.38 9.45
CA ALA A 277 11.58 -14.91 8.06
C ALA A 277 12.00 -16.02 7.08
N CYS A 278 11.30 -16.14 5.95
CA CYS A 278 11.71 -17.01 4.85
C CYS A 278 13.10 -16.63 4.33
N ASN A 279 14.02 -17.57 4.24
CA ASN A 279 15.41 -17.34 3.82
C ASN A 279 15.54 -16.90 2.35
N SER A 280 14.58 -17.24 1.50
CA SER A 280 14.61 -16.94 0.06
C SER A 280 14.18 -15.51 -0.25
N CYS A 281 13.24 -14.94 0.52
CA CYS A 281 12.70 -13.59 0.30
C CYS A 281 12.89 -12.65 1.49
N ASP A 282 13.69 -13.03 2.50
CA ASP A 282 13.93 -12.25 3.72
C ASP A 282 12.64 -11.71 4.38
N GLY A 283 11.56 -12.51 4.37
CA GLY A 283 10.28 -12.14 4.94
C GLY A 283 9.44 -11.18 4.11
N LEU A 284 9.79 -10.91 2.86
CA LEU A 284 8.99 -10.05 1.97
C LEU A 284 7.78 -10.76 1.37
N GLY A 285 7.81 -12.09 1.27
CA GLY A 285 6.75 -12.89 0.65
C GLY A 285 6.76 -12.87 -0.88
N VAL A 286 7.50 -11.96 -1.47
CA VAL A 286 7.60 -11.76 -2.92
C VAL A 286 9.05 -11.66 -3.36
N ASN A 287 9.33 -12.13 -4.57
CA ASN A 287 10.58 -11.88 -5.26
C ASN A 287 10.36 -10.83 -6.34
N GLN A 288 11.29 -9.89 -6.44
CA GLN A 288 11.31 -8.92 -7.53
C GLN A 288 12.15 -9.49 -8.67
N PHE A 289 11.66 -9.36 -9.88
CA PHE A 289 12.39 -9.75 -11.09
C PHE A 289 12.11 -8.73 -12.20
N PHE A 290 13.05 -8.61 -13.14
CA PHE A 290 12.86 -7.80 -14.34
C PHE A 290 11.99 -8.59 -15.33
N ASP A 291 10.81 -8.06 -15.60
CA ASP A 291 9.78 -8.72 -16.40
C ASP A 291 10.04 -8.50 -17.89
N PRO A 292 10.28 -9.58 -18.67
CA PRO A 292 10.44 -9.48 -20.10
C PRO A 292 9.28 -8.75 -20.79
N GLY A 293 8.04 -8.97 -20.35
CA GLY A 293 6.87 -8.33 -20.91
C GLY A 293 6.81 -6.80 -20.70
N ARG A 294 7.53 -6.29 -19.69
CA ARG A 294 7.68 -4.84 -19.48
C ARG A 294 8.86 -4.24 -20.24
N ILE A 295 9.87 -5.04 -20.54
CA ILE A 295 11.06 -4.64 -21.28
C ILE A 295 10.76 -4.59 -22.78
N ILE A 296 10.02 -5.57 -23.27
CA ILE A 296 9.53 -5.61 -24.66
C ILE A 296 8.34 -4.69 -24.78
N GLN A 297 8.53 -3.54 -25.42
CA GLN A 297 7.47 -2.54 -25.56
C GLN A 297 6.36 -2.96 -26.53
N ASN A 298 6.79 -3.54 -27.64
CA ASN A 298 5.90 -4.03 -28.68
C ASN A 298 6.60 -5.14 -29.43
N SER A 299 6.05 -6.34 -29.41
CA SER A 299 6.61 -7.50 -30.11
C SER A 299 6.43 -7.44 -31.64
N ALA A 300 5.47 -6.68 -32.13
CA ALA A 300 5.16 -6.55 -33.54
C ALA A 300 6.13 -5.61 -34.30
N ILE A 301 6.98 -4.85 -33.59
CA ILE A 301 8.00 -3.98 -34.21
C ILE A 301 9.40 -4.59 -34.14
N THR A 302 10.30 -4.04 -34.92
CA THR A 302 11.69 -4.53 -35.01
C THR A 302 12.56 -4.05 -33.84
N LEU A 303 13.69 -4.73 -33.61
CA LEU A 303 14.68 -4.26 -32.64
C LEU A 303 15.20 -2.86 -32.96
N ALA A 304 15.33 -2.56 -34.24
CA ALA A 304 15.78 -1.26 -34.72
C ALA A 304 14.79 -0.13 -34.46
N GLU A 305 13.49 -0.43 -34.45
CA GLU A 305 12.40 0.51 -34.14
C GLU A 305 12.14 0.65 -32.65
N GLY A 306 12.72 -0.23 -31.83
CA GLY A 306 12.63 -0.15 -30.38
C GLY A 306 11.75 -1.18 -29.72
N ALA A 307 11.63 -2.39 -30.23
CA ALA A 307 10.96 -3.51 -29.59
C ALA A 307 11.44 -3.68 -28.14
N ILE A 308 12.74 -3.48 -27.89
CA ILE A 308 13.34 -3.45 -26.55
C ILE A 308 13.67 -1.99 -26.20
N LYS A 309 13.08 -1.47 -25.16
CA LYS A 309 13.23 -0.07 -24.74
C LYS A 309 14.66 0.29 -24.37
N GLY A 310 15.15 1.38 -24.97
CA GLY A 310 16.52 1.88 -24.72
C GLY A 310 17.62 1.11 -25.44
N TRP A 311 17.26 0.12 -26.29
CA TRP A 311 18.14 -0.68 -27.12
C TRP A 311 17.89 -0.48 -28.61
N ASP A 312 17.36 0.66 -29.00
CA ASP A 312 17.06 1.06 -30.37
C ASP A 312 18.20 1.86 -31.04
N ARG A 313 17.97 2.25 -32.30
CA ARG A 313 18.95 3.04 -33.10
C ARG A 313 19.36 4.36 -32.43
N ARG A 314 18.56 4.91 -31.51
CA ARG A 314 18.88 6.15 -30.80
C ARG A 314 19.97 5.93 -29.74
N THR A 315 20.12 4.72 -29.25
CA THR A 315 21.15 4.33 -28.27
C THR A 315 22.23 3.52 -28.96
N VAL A 316 23.11 4.20 -29.66
CA VAL A 316 24.13 3.61 -30.59
C VAL A 316 24.89 2.41 -29.99
N TYR A 317 25.31 2.52 -28.72
CA TYR A 317 26.08 1.45 -28.06
C TYR A 317 25.28 0.15 -27.94
N TYR A 318 24.09 0.20 -27.35
CA TYR A 318 23.27 -1.00 -27.18
C TYR A 318 22.74 -1.56 -28.48
N PHE A 319 22.41 -0.68 -29.44
CA PHE A 319 22.00 -1.11 -30.77
C PHE A 319 23.11 -1.86 -31.52
N GLN A 320 24.35 -1.41 -31.39
CA GLN A 320 25.49 -2.12 -31.96
C GLN A 320 25.71 -3.50 -31.34
N LEU A 321 25.51 -3.65 -30.03
CA LEU A 321 25.54 -4.95 -29.38
C LEU A 321 24.49 -5.89 -29.96
N LEU A 322 23.21 -5.43 -30.04
CA LEU A 322 22.14 -6.25 -30.65
C LEU A 322 22.43 -6.62 -32.09
N ASN A 323 23.00 -5.71 -32.87
CA ASN A 323 23.33 -5.98 -34.27
C ASN A 323 24.44 -7.05 -34.39
N SER A 324 25.44 -7.04 -33.50
CA SER A 324 26.49 -8.06 -33.46
C SER A 324 25.93 -9.43 -33.09
N VAL A 325 25.02 -9.49 -32.10
CA VAL A 325 24.32 -10.72 -31.70
C VAL A 325 23.46 -11.25 -32.86
N ALA A 326 22.64 -10.40 -33.48
CA ALA A 326 21.81 -10.81 -34.62
C ALA A 326 22.64 -11.36 -35.80
N LYS A 327 23.76 -10.69 -36.09
CA LYS A 327 24.70 -11.15 -37.15
C LYS A 327 25.32 -12.50 -36.78
N HIS A 328 25.70 -12.75 -35.55
CA HIS A 328 26.30 -14.02 -35.11
C HIS A 328 25.33 -15.19 -35.28
N TYR A 329 24.03 -14.99 -34.91
CA TYR A 329 22.99 -16.00 -35.06
C TYR A 329 22.33 -16.01 -36.44
N GLY A 330 22.81 -15.20 -37.39
CA GLY A 330 22.26 -15.16 -38.77
C GLY A 330 20.84 -14.65 -38.88
N VAL A 331 20.42 -13.77 -37.93
CA VAL A 331 19.06 -13.21 -37.85
C VAL A 331 19.09 -11.75 -38.35
N GLU A 332 18.07 -11.36 -39.13
CA GLU A 332 17.90 -9.97 -39.58
C GLU A 332 17.33 -9.11 -38.49
N ILE A 333 18.03 -8.02 -38.12
CA ILE A 333 17.62 -7.12 -37.03
C ILE A 333 16.34 -6.34 -37.32
N ASP A 334 15.96 -6.19 -38.56
CA ASP A 334 14.75 -5.53 -39.03
C ASP A 334 13.53 -6.49 -39.09
N THR A 335 13.64 -7.69 -38.50
CA THR A 335 12.52 -8.62 -38.28
C THR A 335 11.76 -8.25 -37.01
N PRO A 336 10.40 -8.29 -36.99
CA PRO A 336 9.60 -8.12 -35.78
C PRO A 336 10.01 -9.10 -34.67
N PHE A 337 10.04 -8.63 -33.42
CA PHE A 337 10.51 -9.43 -32.28
C PHE A 337 9.74 -10.75 -32.11
N GLU A 338 8.43 -10.75 -32.36
CA GLU A 338 7.56 -11.96 -32.23
C GLU A 338 7.86 -13.04 -33.27
N GLN A 339 8.55 -12.69 -34.39
CA GLN A 339 8.91 -13.64 -35.43
C GLN A 339 10.27 -14.30 -35.18
N PHE A 340 11.01 -13.87 -34.17
CA PHE A 340 12.24 -14.54 -33.76
C PHE A 340 11.94 -15.91 -33.12
N THR A 341 12.86 -16.86 -33.30
CA THR A 341 12.78 -18.15 -32.63
C THR A 341 12.88 -17.97 -31.09
N GLU A 342 12.25 -18.84 -30.33
CA GLU A 342 12.30 -18.79 -28.86
C GLU A 342 13.76 -18.82 -28.35
N GLU A 343 14.63 -19.61 -29.00
CA GLU A 343 16.04 -19.70 -28.65
C GLU A 343 16.75 -18.33 -28.81
N PHE A 344 16.48 -17.63 -29.91
CA PHE A 344 17.10 -16.32 -30.14
C PHE A 344 16.52 -15.25 -29.19
N GLN A 345 15.21 -15.31 -28.90
CA GLN A 345 14.61 -14.45 -27.89
C GLN A 345 15.23 -14.67 -26.50
N GLN A 346 15.52 -15.92 -26.12
CA GLN A 346 16.19 -16.25 -24.87
C GLN A 346 17.62 -15.70 -24.84
N VAL A 347 18.37 -15.84 -25.93
CA VAL A 347 19.72 -15.25 -26.02
C VAL A 347 19.66 -13.72 -25.89
N LEU A 348 18.73 -13.05 -26.56
CA LEU A 348 18.57 -11.60 -26.44
C LEU A 348 18.27 -11.17 -25.01
N LEU A 349 17.37 -11.87 -24.35
CA LEU A 349 16.91 -11.49 -23.01
C LEU A 349 17.89 -11.89 -21.90
N TYR A 350 18.46 -13.11 -21.96
CA TYR A 350 19.23 -13.68 -20.84
C TYR A 350 20.71 -13.90 -21.15
N GLY A 351 21.15 -13.68 -22.40
CA GLY A 351 22.56 -13.78 -22.80
C GLY A 351 22.93 -15.08 -23.51
N SER A 352 24.15 -15.10 -24.08
CA SER A 352 24.72 -16.24 -24.83
C SER A 352 25.39 -17.29 -23.95
N GLN A 353 25.27 -17.20 -22.62
CA GLN A 353 25.95 -18.05 -21.63
C GLN A 353 27.45 -18.06 -21.84
N ASP A 354 28.02 -19.21 -22.20
CA ASP A 354 29.49 -19.39 -22.42
C ASP A 354 29.90 -19.20 -23.90
N GLU A 355 28.96 -18.83 -24.81
CA GLU A 355 29.26 -18.64 -26.22
C GLU A 355 29.81 -17.23 -26.49
N ASP A 356 31.03 -17.15 -26.97
CA ASP A 356 31.71 -15.91 -27.33
C ASP A 356 31.22 -15.36 -28.68
N ILE A 357 30.79 -14.12 -28.67
CA ILE A 357 30.29 -13.37 -29.83
C ILE A 357 31.29 -12.28 -30.20
N ALA A 358 31.51 -12.06 -31.50
CA ALA A 358 32.36 -10.99 -32.01
C ALA A 358 31.65 -9.63 -31.94
N PHE A 359 32.08 -8.73 -31.06
CA PHE A 359 31.54 -7.38 -30.92
C PHE A 359 32.50 -6.34 -31.52
N ASN A 360 31.95 -5.43 -32.31
CA ASN A 360 32.68 -4.31 -32.88
C ASN A 360 32.52 -3.05 -32.02
N TYR A 361 33.62 -2.53 -31.48
CA TYR A 361 33.67 -1.33 -30.69
C TYR A 361 34.46 -0.23 -31.40
N VAL A 362 34.01 1.02 -31.24
CA VAL A 362 34.79 2.19 -31.67
C VAL A 362 35.67 2.62 -30.50
N ASN A 363 37.00 2.58 -30.69
CA ASN A 363 37.95 3.03 -29.66
C ASN A 363 37.97 4.57 -29.54
N THR A 364 38.68 5.09 -28.55
CA THR A 364 38.83 6.54 -28.32
C THR A 364 39.52 7.29 -29.46
N ARG A 365 40.12 6.58 -30.40
CA ARG A 365 40.78 7.13 -31.60
C ARG A 365 39.90 7.07 -32.84
N GLY A 366 38.70 6.46 -32.73
CA GLY A 366 37.75 6.31 -33.83
C GLY A 366 37.95 5.04 -34.67
N ASP A 367 38.86 4.12 -34.30
CA ASP A 367 39.09 2.87 -35.01
C ASP A 367 38.15 1.79 -34.52
N MET A 368 37.69 0.92 -35.43
CA MET A 368 36.90 -0.28 -35.11
C MET A 368 37.80 -1.37 -34.52
N VAL A 369 37.47 -1.82 -33.32
CA VAL A 369 38.18 -2.92 -32.64
C VAL A 369 37.18 -4.05 -32.39
N GLU A 370 37.49 -5.23 -32.88
CA GLU A 370 36.73 -6.45 -32.64
C GLU A 370 37.17 -7.11 -31.32
N ARG A 371 36.20 -7.47 -30.48
CA ARG A 371 36.43 -8.21 -29.22
C ARG A 371 35.46 -9.38 -29.14
N TYR A 372 35.96 -10.49 -28.63
CA TYR A 372 35.19 -11.71 -28.40
C TYR A 372 34.89 -11.84 -26.93
N HIS A 373 33.59 -11.94 -26.60
CA HIS A 373 33.10 -12.26 -25.26
C HIS A 373 31.64 -12.71 -25.32
N ALA A 374 31.18 -13.35 -24.27
CA ALA A 374 29.77 -13.71 -24.15
C ALA A 374 28.84 -12.47 -24.08
N PHE A 375 27.69 -12.57 -24.67
CA PHE A 375 26.64 -11.54 -24.54
C PHE A 375 25.96 -11.65 -23.18
N GLU A 376 25.97 -10.59 -22.41
CA GLU A 376 25.38 -10.55 -21.06
C GLU A 376 23.86 -10.79 -21.07
N GLY A 377 23.17 -10.37 -22.13
CA GLY A 377 21.71 -10.32 -22.17
C GLY A 377 21.14 -8.99 -21.70
N VAL A 378 19.93 -8.68 -22.16
CA VAL A 378 19.24 -7.41 -21.82
C VAL A 378 18.87 -7.38 -20.34
N ILE A 379 18.28 -8.45 -19.81
CA ILE A 379 17.82 -8.54 -18.42
C ILE A 379 18.96 -8.47 -17.43
N PRO A 380 20.01 -9.30 -17.53
CA PRO A 380 21.19 -9.20 -16.65
C PRO A 380 21.88 -7.83 -16.72
N ASN A 381 21.95 -7.20 -17.90
CA ASN A 381 22.47 -5.84 -18.05
C ASN A 381 21.62 -4.81 -17.27
N ILE A 382 20.30 -4.88 -17.36
CA ILE A 382 19.39 -4.00 -16.63
C ILE A 382 19.51 -4.24 -15.12
N GLU A 383 19.59 -5.49 -14.67
CA GLU A 383 19.79 -5.87 -13.26
C GLU A 383 21.09 -5.32 -12.70
N ARG A 384 22.18 -5.51 -13.41
CA ARG A 384 23.48 -4.97 -13.01
C ARG A 384 23.44 -3.44 -12.93
N ARG A 385 22.92 -2.77 -13.93
CA ARG A 385 22.77 -1.30 -13.94
C ARG A 385 21.88 -0.80 -12.80
N TYR A 386 20.80 -1.47 -12.49
CA TYR A 386 19.91 -1.13 -11.38
C TYR A 386 20.62 -1.24 -10.03
N ARG A 387 21.48 -2.25 -9.88
CA ARG A 387 22.26 -2.50 -8.66
C ARG A 387 23.41 -1.51 -8.49
N GLU A 388 24.14 -1.23 -9.56
CA GLU A 388 25.39 -0.47 -9.54
C GLU A 388 25.19 1.06 -9.68
N THR A 389 24.03 1.52 -10.14
CA THR A 389 23.83 2.97 -10.36
C THR A 389 23.77 3.75 -9.06
N GLU A 390 24.51 4.86 -9.01
CA GLU A 390 24.42 5.86 -7.94
C GLU A 390 23.32 6.90 -8.20
N SER A 391 22.79 6.96 -9.44
CA SER A 391 21.76 7.90 -9.83
C SER A 391 20.36 7.40 -9.45
N ASN A 392 19.69 8.08 -8.54
CA ASN A 392 18.31 7.76 -8.18
C ASN A 392 17.35 7.85 -9.38
N ALA A 393 17.55 8.80 -10.29
CA ALA A 393 16.73 8.96 -11.49
C ALA A 393 16.87 7.74 -12.44
N VAL A 394 18.08 7.21 -12.61
CA VAL A 394 18.31 5.99 -13.41
C VAL A 394 17.70 4.78 -12.71
N ARG A 395 17.86 4.67 -11.40
CA ARG A 395 17.26 3.58 -10.62
C ARG A 395 15.73 3.58 -10.70
N GLU A 396 15.09 4.75 -10.58
CA GLU A 396 13.64 4.90 -10.75
C GLU A 396 13.18 4.54 -12.17
N ASP A 397 13.95 4.90 -13.19
CA ASP A 397 13.61 4.56 -14.57
C ASP A 397 13.70 3.05 -14.82
N LEU A 398 14.74 2.40 -14.32
CA LEU A 398 14.90 0.94 -14.43
C LEU A 398 13.89 0.18 -13.56
N ALA A 399 13.49 0.71 -12.41
CA ALA A 399 12.50 0.11 -11.53
C ALA A 399 11.12 -0.09 -12.20
N LYS A 400 10.81 0.63 -13.27
CA LYS A 400 9.57 0.46 -14.05
C LYS A 400 9.45 -0.91 -14.70
N TYR A 401 10.59 -1.60 -14.92
CA TYR A 401 10.64 -2.93 -15.52
C TYR A 401 10.57 -4.05 -14.48
N LEU A 402 10.65 -3.72 -13.18
CA LEU A 402 10.48 -4.69 -12.11
C LEU A 402 9.03 -5.13 -11.99
N ASN A 403 8.85 -6.43 -11.80
CA ASN A 403 7.59 -7.05 -11.43
C ASN A 403 7.77 -7.84 -10.14
N LYS A 404 6.68 -8.18 -9.47
CA LYS A 404 6.66 -8.96 -8.23
C LYS A 404 5.95 -10.28 -8.49
N GLN A 405 6.53 -11.37 -8.00
CA GLN A 405 5.87 -12.69 -7.98
C GLN A 405 5.93 -13.26 -6.57
N PRO A 406 4.97 -14.09 -6.16
CA PRO A 406 5.05 -14.80 -4.89
C PRO A 406 6.37 -15.57 -4.77
N CYS A 407 6.98 -15.53 -3.60
CA CYS A 407 8.22 -16.25 -3.35
C CYS A 407 7.99 -17.76 -3.54
N PRO A 408 8.78 -18.48 -4.36
CA PRO A 408 8.56 -19.89 -4.64
C PRO A 408 8.77 -20.79 -3.43
N SER A 409 9.57 -20.35 -2.43
CA SER A 409 9.84 -21.13 -1.22
C SER A 409 8.76 -21.01 -0.16
N CYS A 410 8.18 -19.82 0.03
CA CYS A 410 7.17 -19.59 1.06
C CYS A 410 5.76 -19.33 0.50
N HIS A 411 5.59 -19.31 -0.82
CA HIS A 411 4.31 -19.09 -1.50
C HIS A 411 3.54 -17.85 -1.02
N GLY A 412 4.30 -16.78 -0.68
CA GLY A 412 3.73 -15.53 -0.18
C GLY A 412 3.62 -15.42 1.34
N SER A 413 3.69 -16.53 2.10
CA SER A 413 3.48 -16.55 3.56
C SER A 413 4.54 -15.78 4.38
N ARG A 414 5.66 -15.39 3.78
CA ARG A 414 6.78 -14.66 4.40
C ARG A 414 7.58 -15.45 5.46
N LEU A 415 7.05 -16.60 5.92
CA LEU A 415 7.58 -17.37 7.04
C LEU A 415 8.41 -18.57 6.57
N ARG A 416 9.31 -19.01 7.46
CA ARG A 416 10.05 -20.29 7.31
C ARG A 416 9.11 -21.46 7.38
N GLU A 417 9.54 -22.58 6.82
CA GLU A 417 8.79 -23.84 6.78
C GLU A 417 8.36 -24.30 8.18
N ALA A 418 9.25 -24.31 9.16
CA ALA A 418 8.93 -24.68 10.54
C ALA A 418 7.77 -23.90 11.14
N SER A 419 7.69 -22.59 10.85
CA SER A 419 6.63 -21.70 11.37
C SER A 419 5.29 -21.88 10.64
N ARG A 420 5.34 -22.39 9.41
CA ARG A 420 4.13 -22.68 8.60
C ARG A 420 3.45 -23.98 8.97
N HIS A 421 4.14 -24.89 9.69
CA HIS A 421 3.61 -26.17 10.11
C HIS A 421 3.29 -26.21 11.62
N VAL A 422 2.80 -25.07 12.12
CA VAL A 422 2.23 -24.98 13.47
C VAL A 422 0.76 -24.63 13.33
N PHE A 423 -0.11 -25.37 14.02
CA PHE A 423 -1.56 -25.33 13.83
C PHE A 423 -2.27 -24.86 15.11
N ILE A 424 -3.35 -24.11 14.92
CA ILE A 424 -4.40 -23.84 15.92
C ILE A 424 -5.69 -24.37 15.33
N ASN A 425 -6.27 -25.39 15.94
CA ASN A 425 -7.51 -26.02 15.48
C ASN A 425 -7.55 -26.28 13.95
N LYS A 426 -6.48 -26.88 13.41
CA LYS A 426 -6.25 -27.22 11.99
C LYS A 426 -5.84 -26.07 11.06
N GLU A 427 -5.85 -24.83 11.52
CA GLU A 427 -5.43 -23.67 10.71
C GLU A 427 -4.01 -23.22 11.06
N THR A 428 -3.25 -22.84 10.06
CA THR A 428 -1.90 -22.27 10.21
C THR A 428 -1.97 -20.75 10.31
N LEU A 429 -0.89 -20.11 10.79
CA LEU A 429 -0.81 -18.66 10.86
C LEU A 429 -1.00 -17.97 9.48
N PRO A 430 -0.37 -18.43 8.38
CA PRO A 430 -0.65 -17.87 7.06
C PRO A 430 -2.11 -17.99 6.64
N GLU A 431 -2.76 -19.15 6.84
CA GLU A 431 -4.16 -19.34 6.49
C GLU A 431 -5.06 -18.35 7.24
N LEU A 432 -4.87 -18.20 8.55
CA LEU A 432 -5.65 -17.24 9.34
C LEU A 432 -5.42 -15.78 8.92
N THR A 433 -4.19 -15.41 8.51
CA THR A 433 -3.93 -14.05 8.03
C THR A 433 -4.45 -13.77 6.63
N CYS A 434 -4.68 -14.80 5.82
CA CYS A 434 -5.31 -14.73 4.50
C CYS A 434 -6.83 -14.60 4.56
N LEU A 435 -7.47 -14.96 5.69
CA LEU A 435 -8.91 -14.82 5.84
C LEU A 435 -9.33 -13.35 5.79
N PRO A 436 -10.48 -13.02 5.18
CA PRO A 436 -11.12 -11.73 5.39
C PRO A 436 -11.34 -11.48 6.89
N ILE A 437 -11.14 -10.22 7.33
CA ILE A 437 -11.22 -9.85 8.75
C ILE A 437 -12.55 -10.28 9.38
N GLY A 438 -13.67 -10.15 8.64
CA GLY A 438 -14.97 -10.58 9.11
C GLY A 438 -15.09 -12.10 9.32
N ASP A 439 -14.40 -12.90 8.52
CA ASP A 439 -14.40 -14.36 8.65
C ASP A 439 -13.38 -14.81 9.71
N ALA A 440 -12.26 -14.11 9.83
CA ALA A 440 -11.31 -14.30 10.92
C ALA A 440 -11.97 -14.04 12.29
N LEU A 441 -12.79 -12.98 12.42
CA LEU A 441 -13.54 -12.70 13.65
C LEU A 441 -14.45 -13.87 14.02
N LYS A 442 -15.24 -14.38 13.07
CA LYS A 442 -16.12 -15.55 13.30
C LYS A 442 -15.34 -16.79 13.71
N TYR A 443 -14.18 -17.02 13.11
CA TYR A 443 -13.29 -18.13 13.47
C TYR A 443 -12.89 -18.03 14.95
N PHE A 444 -12.45 -16.86 15.42
CA PHE A 444 -12.04 -16.68 16.81
C PHE A 444 -13.21 -16.67 17.80
N GLU A 445 -14.40 -16.25 17.41
CA GLU A 445 -15.61 -16.35 18.23
C GLU A 445 -16.06 -17.81 18.47
N THR A 446 -15.76 -18.70 17.51
CA THR A 446 -16.12 -20.13 17.57
C THR A 446 -14.97 -21.03 17.98
N LEU A 447 -13.78 -20.47 18.23
CA LEU A 447 -12.58 -21.24 18.56
C LEU A 447 -12.68 -21.80 19.99
N GLU A 448 -12.78 -23.13 20.09
CA GLU A 448 -12.70 -23.87 21.33
C GLU A 448 -11.40 -24.67 21.36
N LEU A 449 -10.58 -24.46 22.38
CA LEU A 449 -9.36 -25.21 22.66
C LEU A 449 -9.49 -25.88 24.02
N GLU A 450 -9.17 -27.17 24.09
CA GLU A 450 -9.30 -27.94 25.31
C GLU A 450 -8.10 -27.84 26.26
N GLY A 451 -8.34 -28.02 27.56
CA GLY A 451 -7.34 -28.17 28.60
C GLY A 451 -6.49 -26.89 28.82
N LYS A 452 -5.24 -27.07 29.21
CA LYS A 452 -4.31 -25.96 29.52
C LYS A 452 -4.10 -24.99 28.34
N ARG A 453 -4.18 -25.49 27.11
CA ARG A 453 -4.06 -24.66 25.89
C ARG A 453 -5.21 -23.66 25.80
N GLY A 454 -6.44 -24.08 26.14
CA GLY A 454 -7.62 -23.22 26.17
C GLY A 454 -7.48 -22.12 27.21
N GLU A 455 -7.06 -22.43 28.43
CA GLU A 455 -6.87 -21.43 29.49
C GLU A 455 -5.84 -20.35 29.11
N ILE A 456 -4.75 -20.74 28.42
CA ILE A 456 -3.71 -19.82 27.94
C ILE A 456 -4.24 -18.98 26.77
N ALA A 457 -4.95 -19.59 25.84
CA ALA A 457 -5.46 -18.97 24.64
C ALA A 457 -6.58 -17.96 24.91
N GLU A 458 -7.44 -18.19 25.90
CA GLU A 458 -8.66 -17.39 26.15
C GLU A 458 -8.39 -15.89 26.20
N ARG A 459 -7.38 -15.45 26.96
CA ARG A 459 -7.04 -14.02 27.06
C ARG A 459 -6.51 -13.45 25.75
N ILE A 460 -5.72 -14.23 25.03
CA ILE A 460 -5.12 -13.82 23.75
C ILE A 460 -6.21 -13.72 22.69
N VAL A 461 -7.07 -14.71 22.61
CA VAL A 461 -8.21 -14.76 21.66
C VAL A 461 -9.16 -13.59 21.89
N LYS A 462 -9.45 -13.27 23.15
CA LYS A 462 -10.29 -12.11 23.50
C LYS A 462 -9.70 -10.80 22.95
N GLU A 463 -8.38 -10.59 23.11
CA GLU A 463 -7.71 -9.39 22.57
C GLU A 463 -7.70 -9.35 21.03
N ILE A 464 -7.53 -10.51 20.39
CA ILE A 464 -7.62 -10.65 18.93
C ILE A 464 -9.03 -10.29 18.47
N SER A 465 -10.06 -10.89 19.07
CA SER A 465 -11.46 -10.67 18.70
C SER A 465 -11.88 -9.21 18.85
N LEU A 466 -11.50 -8.55 19.94
CA LEU A 466 -11.78 -7.12 20.14
C LEU A 466 -11.18 -6.25 19.02
N ARG A 467 -9.92 -6.50 18.64
CA ARG A 467 -9.27 -5.73 17.57
C ARG A 467 -9.86 -6.02 16.19
N LEU A 468 -10.23 -7.27 15.92
CA LEU A 468 -10.91 -7.64 14.68
C LEU A 468 -12.31 -7.00 14.61
N GLU A 469 -13.04 -6.98 15.72
CA GLU A 469 -14.35 -6.32 15.84
C GLU A 469 -14.26 -4.82 15.52
N PHE A 470 -13.24 -4.12 16.02
CA PHE A 470 -13.03 -2.72 15.67
C PHE A 470 -12.79 -2.51 14.17
N LEU A 471 -12.04 -3.39 13.52
CA LEU A 471 -11.82 -3.33 12.08
C LEU A 471 -13.12 -3.56 11.30
N VAL A 472 -13.95 -4.50 11.75
CA VAL A 472 -15.29 -4.75 11.16
C VAL A 472 -16.19 -3.52 11.34
N ASN A 473 -16.18 -2.92 12.53
CA ASN A 473 -17.02 -1.75 12.86
C ASN A 473 -16.65 -0.49 12.06
N VAL A 474 -15.41 -0.38 11.58
CA VAL A 474 -15.00 0.71 10.66
C VAL A 474 -15.15 0.34 9.17
N GLY A 475 -15.84 -0.77 8.85
CA GLY A 475 -16.13 -1.18 7.48
C GLY A 475 -14.93 -1.78 6.71
N LEU A 476 -14.03 -2.50 7.41
CA LEU A 476 -12.85 -3.14 6.83
C LEU A 476 -12.93 -4.68 6.88
N ASP A 477 -14.13 -5.23 7.00
CA ASP A 477 -14.39 -6.67 7.12
C ASP A 477 -13.91 -7.49 5.92
N TYR A 478 -13.78 -6.87 4.76
CA TYR A 478 -13.33 -7.49 3.50
C TYR A 478 -11.81 -7.59 3.34
N LEU A 479 -11.02 -6.82 4.10
CA LEU A 479 -9.56 -6.86 4.04
C LEU A 479 -9.01 -8.14 4.67
N THR A 480 -7.77 -8.52 4.28
CA THR A 480 -7.01 -9.59 4.93
C THR A 480 -5.90 -9.00 5.79
N LEU A 481 -5.52 -9.71 6.87
CA LEU A 481 -4.44 -9.26 7.76
C LEU A 481 -3.06 -9.29 7.11
N GLU A 482 -2.85 -10.14 6.11
CA GLU A 482 -1.59 -10.24 5.35
C GLU A 482 -1.41 -9.09 4.35
N ARG A 483 -2.49 -8.37 4.00
CA ARG A 483 -2.44 -7.32 2.97
C ARG A 483 -1.40 -6.28 3.31
N SER A 484 -0.53 -6.00 2.34
CA SER A 484 0.57 -5.05 2.50
C SER A 484 0.06 -3.62 2.57
N ALA A 485 0.65 -2.82 3.46
CA ALA A 485 0.23 -1.43 3.72
C ALA A 485 0.37 -0.50 2.51
N ASP A 486 1.33 -0.78 1.61
CA ASP A 486 1.55 -0.01 0.39
C ASP A 486 0.46 -0.20 -0.68
N THR A 487 -0.41 -1.20 -0.51
CA THR A 487 -1.54 -1.51 -1.39
C THR A 487 -2.88 -0.93 -0.91
N LEU A 488 -2.91 -0.31 0.27
CA LEU A 488 -4.11 0.25 0.85
C LEU A 488 -4.45 1.61 0.24
N SER A 489 -5.72 1.88 0.06
CA SER A 489 -6.20 3.23 -0.23
C SER A 489 -5.99 4.16 0.98
N GLY A 490 -6.01 5.48 0.74
CA GLY A 490 -5.89 6.47 1.82
C GLY A 490 -6.93 6.29 2.91
N GLY A 491 -8.18 6.07 2.53
CA GLY A 491 -9.29 5.84 3.46
C GLY A 491 -9.16 4.51 4.24
N GLU A 492 -8.75 3.41 3.59
CA GLU A 492 -8.48 2.13 4.27
C GLU A 492 -7.38 2.29 5.34
N ALA A 493 -6.27 2.93 4.98
CA ALA A 493 -5.16 3.16 5.91
C ALA A 493 -5.57 4.04 7.11
N GLN A 494 -6.39 5.06 6.87
CA GLN A 494 -6.93 5.93 7.91
C GLN A 494 -7.83 5.16 8.87
N ARG A 495 -8.76 4.34 8.37
CA ARG A 495 -9.66 3.53 9.18
C ARG A 495 -8.92 2.44 9.97
N ILE A 496 -7.87 1.85 9.41
CA ILE A 496 -6.98 0.92 10.15
C ILE A 496 -6.35 1.63 11.35
N ARG A 497 -5.85 2.85 11.16
CA ARG A 497 -5.30 3.66 12.27
C ARG A 497 -6.36 3.99 13.31
N LEU A 498 -7.54 4.38 12.87
CA LEU A 498 -8.67 4.64 13.75
C LEU A 498 -9.02 3.42 14.60
N ALA A 499 -9.19 2.25 13.97
CA ALA A 499 -9.49 1.00 14.67
C ALA A 499 -8.37 0.62 15.67
N SER A 500 -7.10 0.79 15.30
CA SER A 500 -5.95 0.55 16.19
C SER A 500 -5.94 1.47 17.41
N GLN A 501 -6.27 2.76 17.24
CA GLN A 501 -6.34 3.73 18.35
C GLN A 501 -7.54 3.49 19.27
N ILE A 502 -8.68 3.07 18.73
CA ILE A 502 -9.86 2.69 19.54
C ILE A 502 -9.51 1.47 20.39
N GLY A 503 -8.84 0.47 19.80
CA GLY A 503 -8.39 -0.72 20.51
C GLY A 503 -7.45 -0.43 21.68
N ALA A 504 -6.79 0.73 21.72
CA ALA A 504 -5.97 1.16 22.84
C ALA A 504 -6.78 1.60 24.08
N GLY A 505 -8.10 1.80 23.96
CA GLY A 505 -9.00 2.10 25.08
C GLY A 505 -8.72 3.42 25.83
N LEU A 506 -8.16 4.41 25.13
CA LEU A 506 -7.79 5.69 25.72
C LEU A 506 -9.04 6.53 26.05
N VAL A 507 -9.02 7.17 27.23
CA VAL A 507 -10.11 8.02 27.73
C VAL A 507 -9.57 9.41 28.07
N GLY A 508 -10.40 10.44 27.87
CA GLY A 508 -10.01 11.84 28.12
C GLY A 508 -9.06 12.43 27.07
N VAL A 509 -8.99 11.84 25.89
CA VAL A 509 -8.16 12.24 24.74
C VAL A 509 -8.99 13.05 23.76
N MET A 510 -8.33 13.91 22.99
CA MET A 510 -8.92 14.61 21.87
C MET A 510 -8.50 13.94 20.55
N TYR A 511 -9.46 13.30 19.89
CA TYR A 511 -9.26 12.72 18.55
C TYR A 511 -9.57 13.76 17.49
N ILE A 512 -8.68 13.93 16.52
CA ILE A 512 -8.87 14.81 15.37
C ILE A 512 -8.74 13.99 14.09
N LEU A 513 -9.84 13.91 13.33
CA LEU A 513 -9.95 13.10 12.13
C LEU A 513 -10.17 13.96 10.89
N ASP A 514 -9.51 13.60 9.79
CA ASP A 514 -9.63 14.28 8.50
C ASP A 514 -10.46 13.43 7.55
N GLU A 515 -11.70 13.84 7.32
CA GLU A 515 -12.64 13.22 6.37
C GLU A 515 -12.68 11.67 6.45
N PRO A 516 -13.01 11.08 7.61
CA PRO A 516 -12.94 9.63 7.79
C PRO A 516 -14.00 8.85 6.98
N SER A 517 -15.05 9.51 6.46
CA SER A 517 -16.08 8.92 5.61
C SER A 517 -15.64 8.69 4.16
N ILE A 518 -14.45 9.16 3.77
CA ILE A 518 -13.96 9.08 2.39
C ILE A 518 -13.96 7.66 1.83
N GLY A 519 -14.52 7.52 0.62
CA GLY A 519 -14.57 6.25 -0.11
C GLY A 519 -15.45 5.19 0.54
N LEU A 520 -16.34 5.61 1.47
CA LEU A 520 -17.32 4.74 2.09
C LEU A 520 -18.65 4.79 1.35
N HIS A 521 -19.25 3.62 1.19
CA HIS A 521 -20.65 3.51 0.89
C HIS A 521 -21.47 3.95 2.10
N GLN A 522 -22.69 4.48 1.91
CA GLN A 522 -23.53 4.98 3.01
C GLN A 522 -23.74 3.96 4.12
N ARG A 523 -23.93 2.68 3.78
CA ARG A 523 -24.03 1.58 4.75
C ARG A 523 -22.81 1.50 5.68
N ASP A 524 -21.60 1.65 5.10
CA ASP A 524 -20.35 1.54 5.87
C ASP A 524 -20.10 2.83 6.66
N ASN A 525 -20.58 3.98 6.16
CA ASN A 525 -20.57 5.26 6.85
C ASN A 525 -21.39 5.24 8.14
N GLU A 526 -22.58 4.62 8.14
CA GLU A 526 -23.38 4.45 9.36
C GLU A 526 -22.62 3.69 10.46
N ARG A 527 -21.85 2.67 10.10
CA ARG A 527 -21.01 1.91 11.05
C ARG A 527 -19.89 2.78 11.62
N LEU A 528 -19.22 3.55 10.77
CA LEU A 528 -18.19 4.49 11.19
C LEU A 528 -18.74 5.52 12.17
N LEU A 529 -19.89 6.11 11.88
CA LEU A 529 -20.56 7.09 12.74
C LEU A 529 -20.91 6.52 14.12
N LYS A 530 -21.38 5.27 14.19
CA LYS A 530 -21.59 4.55 15.46
C LYS A 530 -20.29 4.39 16.24
N THR A 531 -19.19 4.13 15.56
CA THR A 531 -17.88 4.01 16.18
C THR A 531 -17.37 5.34 16.75
N LEU A 532 -17.57 6.45 16.01
CA LEU A 532 -17.21 7.80 16.49
C LEU A 532 -18.07 8.23 17.69
N THR A 533 -19.38 7.91 17.69
CA THR A 533 -20.24 8.16 18.85
C THR A 533 -19.83 7.32 20.06
N HIS A 534 -19.44 6.07 19.85
CA HIS A 534 -18.89 5.24 20.94
C HIS A 534 -17.61 5.85 21.55
N LEU A 535 -16.67 6.33 20.72
CA LEU A 535 -15.48 7.04 21.20
C LEU A 535 -15.81 8.25 22.07
N ARG A 536 -16.80 9.03 21.68
CA ARG A 536 -17.34 10.14 22.49
C ARG A 536 -17.90 9.64 23.80
N ASP A 537 -18.72 8.60 23.76
CA ASP A 537 -19.48 8.10 24.92
C ASP A 537 -18.60 7.52 26.02
N ILE A 538 -17.39 7.03 25.66
CA ILE A 538 -16.39 6.61 26.66
C ILE A 538 -15.61 7.79 27.28
N GLY A 539 -15.94 9.05 26.95
CA GLY A 539 -15.36 10.25 27.55
C GLY A 539 -14.21 10.88 26.77
N ASN A 540 -14.26 10.87 25.45
CA ASN A 540 -13.30 11.54 24.58
C ASN A 540 -13.95 12.72 23.84
N THR A 541 -13.13 13.71 23.50
CA THR A 541 -13.53 14.76 22.57
C THR A 541 -13.19 14.30 21.15
N VAL A 542 -14.18 14.24 20.25
CA VAL A 542 -13.98 13.78 18.87
C VAL A 542 -14.23 14.94 17.91
N ILE A 543 -13.18 15.44 17.27
CA ILE A 543 -13.24 16.53 16.29
C ILE A 543 -13.05 15.92 14.89
N VAL A 544 -14.00 16.15 14.01
CA VAL A 544 -14.00 15.58 12.66
C VAL A 544 -14.12 16.71 11.65
N VAL A 545 -13.19 16.80 10.72
CA VAL A 545 -13.35 17.62 9.52
C VAL A 545 -14.16 16.82 8.53
N GLU A 546 -15.37 17.25 8.20
CA GLU A 546 -16.30 16.47 7.39
C GLU A 546 -17.23 17.31 6.51
N HIS A 547 -17.68 16.67 5.43
CA HIS A 547 -18.64 17.21 4.48
C HIS A 547 -19.88 16.32 4.32
N ASP A 548 -19.87 15.14 4.93
CA ASP A 548 -20.95 14.16 4.85
C ASP A 548 -22.17 14.66 5.65
N GLU A 549 -23.35 14.57 5.04
CA GLU A 549 -24.60 15.05 5.63
C GLU A 549 -24.94 14.32 6.92
N ASP A 550 -24.80 12.98 6.95
CA ASP A 550 -25.14 12.17 8.10
C ASP A 550 -24.21 12.45 9.29
N ALA A 551 -22.93 12.66 9.02
CA ALA A 551 -21.95 13.04 10.02
C ALA A 551 -22.27 14.41 10.64
N ILE A 552 -22.65 15.40 9.81
CA ILE A 552 -23.00 16.75 10.28
C ILE A 552 -24.28 16.71 11.11
N ARG A 553 -25.32 15.96 10.68
CA ARG A 553 -26.59 15.82 11.39
C ARG A 553 -26.45 15.10 12.73
N LEU A 554 -25.51 14.15 12.84
CA LEU A 554 -25.27 13.36 14.05
C LEU A 554 -24.42 14.09 15.09
N ALA A 555 -23.70 15.14 14.69
CA ALA A 555 -22.79 15.87 15.56
C ALA A 555 -23.52 16.53 16.75
N ASP A 556 -22.86 16.56 17.92
CA ASP A 556 -23.34 17.34 19.06
C ASP A 556 -23.10 18.84 18.84
N HIS A 557 -22.05 19.18 18.10
CA HIS A 557 -21.66 20.56 17.81
C HIS A 557 -21.06 20.66 16.41
N VAL A 558 -21.46 21.66 15.65
CA VAL A 558 -20.98 21.92 14.28
C VAL A 558 -20.34 23.29 14.25
N ILE A 559 -19.21 23.40 13.54
CA ILE A 559 -18.50 24.62 13.27
C ILE A 559 -18.40 24.80 11.76
N ASP A 560 -19.10 25.79 11.21
CA ASP A 560 -19.09 26.09 9.78
C ASP A 560 -18.11 27.24 9.49
N ILE A 561 -17.08 26.96 8.66
CA ILE A 561 -16.01 27.91 8.32
C ILE A 561 -16.18 28.39 6.88
N GLY A 562 -16.20 29.69 6.70
CA GLY A 562 -16.40 30.31 5.38
C GLY A 562 -16.00 31.79 5.37
N PRO A 563 -16.72 32.62 4.60
CA PRO A 563 -17.80 32.28 3.65
C PRO A 563 -17.32 31.71 2.33
N GLY A 564 -16.02 31.83 2.01
CA GLY A 564 -15.41 31.38 0.78
C GLY A 564 -14.17 30.52 1.00
N ALA A 565 -13.34 30.37 -0.04
CA ALA A 565 -12.10 29.63 -0.01
C ALA A 565 -10.89 30.58 0.03
N GLY A 566 -9.75 30.12 0.55
CA GLY A 566 -8.49 30.89 0.59
C GLY A 566 -8.64 32.19 1.37
N ILE A 567 -8.31 33.32 0.73
CA ILE A 567 -8.41 34.67 1.34
C ILE A 567 -9.84 35.09 1.67
N HIS A 568 -10.82 34.48 1.02
CA HIS A 568 -12.26 34.74 1.26
C HIS A 568 -12.84 33.83 2.35
N GLY A 569 -12.05 32.90 2.89
CA GLY A 569 -12.40 32.02 3.99
C GLY A 569 -11.86 32.50 5.34
N GLY A 570 -11.79 31.57 6.29
CA GLY A 570 -11.12 31.78 7.58
C GLY A 570 -11.95 32.48 8.65
N GLU A 571 -13.27 32.57 8.48
CA GLU A 571 -14.20 33.13 9.44
C GLU A 571 -15.18 32.04 9.92
N ILE A 572 -15.59 32.10 11.20
CA ILE A 572 -16.68 31.26 11.70
C ILE A 572 -18.00 31.89 11.22
N ILE A 573 -18.72 31.18 10.36
CA ILE A 573 -20.02 31.62 9.85
C ILE A 573 -21.12 31.28 10.82
N SER A 574 -21.12 30.02 11.29
CA SER A 574 -22.11 29.53 12.24
C SER A 574 -21.49 28.48 13.15
N GLN A 575 -21.92 28.39 14.39
CA GLN A 575 -21.53 27.34 15.32
C GLN A 575 -22.67 26.99 16.29
N GLY A 576 -22.76 25.72 16.64
CA GLY A 576 -23.78 25.26 17.57
C GLY A 576 -24.27 23.86 17.23
N THR A 577 -25.52 23.56 17.59
CA THR A 577 -26.14 22.29 17.18
C THR A 577 -26.38 22.26 15.66
N PRO A 578 -26.49 21.07 15.03
CA PRO A 578 -26.83 20.98 13.61
C PRO A 578 -28.07 21.83 13.23
N GLN A 579 -29.08 21.84 14.07
CA GLN A 579 -30.28 22.65 13.85
C GLN A 579 -29.97 24.14 13.81
N HIS A 580 -29.10 24.64 14.70
CA HIS A 580 -28.70 26.04 14.72
C HIS A 580 -28.01 26.46 13.40
N VAL A 581 -27.15 25.58 12.87
CA VAL A 581 -26.48 25.84 11.57
C VAL A 581 -27.48 25.79 10.40
N MET A 582 -28.48 24.90 10.44
CA MET A 582 -29.54 24.83 9.42
C MET A 582 -30.44 26.09 9.41
N ASP A 583 -30.64 26.71 10.57
CA ASP A 583 -31.48 27.92 10.71
C ASP A 583 -30.70 29.19 10.30
N ASP A 584 -29.38 29.16 10.25
CA ASP A 584 -28.55 30.30 9.87
C ASP A 584 -28.54 30.50 8.35
N GLU A 585 -29.11 31.63 7.90
CA GLU A 585 -29.17 31.98 6.47
C GLU A 585 -27.81 32.28 5.81
N ASN A 586 -26.80 32.62 6.62
CA ASN A 586 -25.46 32.89 6.12
C ASN A 586 -24.64 31.60 5.92
N SER A 587 -25.02 30.51 6.57
CA SER A 587 -24.39 29.21 6.43
C SER A 587 -24.78 28.55 5.11
N LEU A 588 -23.81 28.41 4.20
CA LEU A 588 -24.02 27.68 2.97
C LEU A 588 -24.28 26.19 3.25
N THR A 589 -23.54 25.60 4.19
CA THR A 589 -23.79 24.25 4.69
C THR A 589 -25.21 24.10 5.22
N GLY A 590 -25.68 25.05 6.05
CA GLY A 590 -27.03 25.06 6.58
C GLY A 590 -28.13 25.15 5.51
N GLN A 591 -27.89 25.91 4.43
CA GLN A 591 -28.80 26.01 3.30
C GLN A 591 -28.98 24.67 2.57
N TYR A 592 -27.91 23.87 2.40
CA TYR A 592 -28.02 22.53 1.80
C TYR A 592 -28.67 21.54 2.77
N LEU A 593 -28.28 21.51 4.03
CA LEU A 593 -28.86 20.62 5.04
C LEU A 593 -30.36 20.88 5.29
N SER A 594 -30.82 22.11 5.18
CA SER A 594 -32.24 22.48 5.36
C SER A 594 -33.06 22.30 4.07
N GLY A 595 -32.45 21.91 2.94
CA GLY A 595 -33.16 21.79 1.66
C GLY A 595 -33.48 23.12 0.97
N LYS A 596 -33.00 24.27 1.50
CA LYS A 596 -33.15 25.58 0.82
C LYS A 596 -32.34 25.62 -0.48
N LYS A 597 -31.25 24.89 -0.53
CA LYS A 597 -30.45 24.59 -1.72
C LYS A 597 -30.29 23.09 -1.87
N GLU A 598 -30.38 22.59 -3.07
CA GLU A 598 -30.22 21.19 -3.39
C GLU A 598 -29.51 20.99 -4.74
N ILE A 599 -28.83 19.87 -4.91
CA ILE A 599 -28.35 19.43 -6.21
C ILE A 599 -29.54 18.75 -6.90
N SER A 600 -30.11 19.43 -7.87
CA SER A 600 -31.31 18.97 -8.54
C SER A 600 -31.04 17.84 -9.53
N ILE A 601 -31.96 16.90 -9.62
CA ILE A 601 -31.93 15.84 -10.64
C ILE A 601 -32.20 16.50 -12.02
N PRO A 602 -31.39 16.18 -13.07
CA PRO A 602 -31.62 16.71 -14.39
C PRO A 602 -33.02 16.39 -14.91
N GLY A 603 -33.78 17.41 -15.36
CA GLY A 603 -35.16 17.23 -15.81
C GLY A 603 -35.35 16.39 -17.07
N LYS A 604 -34.25 16.10 -17.79
CA LYS A 604 -34.24 15.16 -18.92
C LYS A 604 -32.95 14.34 -18.80
N LEU A 605 -33.11 13.04 -18.69
CA LEU A 605 -32.01 12.10 -18.89
C LEU A 605 -31.61 12.07 -20.37
N THR A 606 -30.33 11.91 -20.66
CA THR A 606 -29.85 11.74 -22.03
C THR A 606 -30.41 10.42 -22.59
N PRO A 607 -31.02 10.44 -23.82
CA PRO A 607 -31.53 9.21 -24.41
C PRO A 607 -30.46 8.13 -24.49
N ASN A 608 -30.77 6.94 -23.98
CA ASN A 608 -29.87 5.79 -24.05
C ASN A 608 -30.04 5.08 -25.40
N ASP A 609 -28.93 4.95 -26.16
CA ASP A 609 -28.83 4.12 -27.33
C ASP A 609 -28.10 2.82 -27.01
N LEU A 610 -28.84 1.83 -26.54
CA LEU A 610 -28.29 0.53 -26.13
C LEU A 610 -27.61 -0.24 -27.30
N SER A 611 -27.71 0.24 -28.54
CA SER A 611 -26.98 -0.33 -29.68
C SER A 611 -25.50 0.08 -29.69
N LYS A 612 -25.13 1.14 -28.97
CA LYS A 612 -23.77 1.68 -28.87
C LYS A 612 -23.28 1.57 -27.44
N GLN A 613 -22.58 0.51 -27.17
CA GLN A 613 -22.06 0.21 -25.83
C GLN A 613 -20.61 -0.28 -25.89
N LEU A 614 -19.87 0.02 -24.86
CA LEU A 614 -18.61 -0.64 -24.54
C LEU A 614 -18.92 -1.86 -23.67
N VAL A 615 -18.60 -3.05 -24.12
CA VAL A 615 -18.89 -4.30 -23.40
C VAL A 615 -17.58 -5.00 -23.04
N LEU A 616 -17.34 -5.19 -21.75
CA LEU A 616 -16.24 -5.99 -21.22
C LEU A 616 -16.82 -7.26 -20.61
N SER A 617 -16.51 -8.41 -21.19
CA SER A 617 -17.01 -9.72 -20.77
C SER A 617 -15.95 -10.53 -20.04
N GLY A 618 -16.36 -11.32 -19.05
CA GLY A 618 -15.50 -12.28 -18.38
C GLY A 618 -14.44 -11.69 -17.47
N ALA A 619 -14.70 -10.54 -16.84
CA ALA A 619 -13.76 -9.94 -15.91
C ALA A 619 -13.63 -10.80 -14.64
N LYS A 620 -12.38 -11.28 -14.34
CA LYS A 620 -12.07 -12.26 -13.26
C LYS A 620 -10.92 -11.80 -12.37
N GLY A 621 -10.65 -10.50 -12.32
CA GLY A 621 -9.59 -9.94 -11.47
C GLY A 621 -9.96 -9.95 -9.99
N ASN A 622 -9.04 -10.30 -9.11
CA ASN A 622 -9.23 -10.31 -7.65
C ASN A 622 -10.53 -11.03 -7.23
N ASN A 623 -11.51 -10.28 -6.70
CA ASN A 623 -12.79 -10.83 -6.25
C ASN A 623 -13.89 -10.85 -7.31
N LEU A 624 -13.63 -10.42 -8.55
CA LEU A 624 -14.64 -10.39 -9.61
C LEU A 624 -15.06 -11.81 -10.04
N GLN A 625 -16.36 -12.05 -10.10
CA GLN A 625 -16.97 -13.34 -10.41
C GLN A 625 -17.51 -13.37 -11.84
N ASP A 626 -16.61 -13.41 -12.84
CA ASP A 626 -16.97 -13.53 -14.25
C ASP A 626 -17.93 -12.42 -14.72
N VAL A 627 -17.56 -11.17 -14.41
CA VAL A 627 -18.44 -10.01 -14.62
C VAL A 627 -18.49 -9.58 -16.07
N THR A 628 -19.68 -9.31 -16.58
CA THR A 628 -19.91 -8.60 -17.84
C THR A 628 -20.37 -7.17 -17.55
N LEU A 629 -19.57 -6.19 -17.99
CA LEU A 629 -19.79 -4.77 -17.80
C LEU A 629 -20.25 -4.14 -19.12
N SER A 630 -21.40 -3.44 -19.14
CA SER A 630 -21.93 -2.74 -20.31
C SER A 630 -22.04 -1.24 -20.04
N ILE A 631 -21.24 -0.43 -20.73
CA ILE A 631 -21.22 1.03 -20.57
C ILE A 631 -21.85 1.67 -21.82
N PRO A 632 -23.01 2.35 -21.70
CA PRO A 632 -23.61 3.07 -22.80
C PRO A 632 -22.74 4.25 -23.28
N PHE A 633 -22.66 4.44 -24.58
CA PHE A 633 -21.89 5.54 -25.21
C PHE A 633 -22.57 6.90 -24.98
N GLY A 634 -21.78 7.93 -24.73
CA GLY A 634 -22.22 9.33 -24.60
C GLY A 634 -22.98 9.66 -23.32
N LEU A 635 -22.94 8.79 -22.31
CA LEU A 635 -23.61 8.97 -21.03
C LEU A 635 -22.65 9.23 -19.87
N LEU A 636 -23.19 9.80 -18.79
CA LEU A 636 -22.58 9.82 -17.48
C LEU A 636 -22.99 8.54 -16.72
N THR A 637 -22.07 7.58 -16.63
CA THR A 637 -22.29 6.31 -15.97
C THR A 637 -21.60 6.30 -14.60
N CYS A 638 -22.36 6.07 -13.52
CA CYS A 638 -21.84 5.87 -12.17
C CYS A 638 -21.65 4.39 -11.87
N ILE A 639 -20.44 4.02 -11.42
CA ILE A 639 -20.12 2.70 -10.88
C ILE A 639 -20.19 2.79 -9.38
N THR A 640 -21.15 2.09 -8.77
CA THR A 640 -21.48 2.16 -7.36
C THR A 640 -21.31 0.82 -6.66
N GLY A 641 -21.55 0.75 -5.37
CA GLY A 641 -21.53 -0.46 -4.57
C GLY A 641 -20.73 -0.33 -3.29
N VAL A 642 -20.90 -1.28 -2.40
CA VAL A 642 -20.21 -1.31 -1.09
C VAL A 642 -18.70 -1.31 -1.20
N SER A 643 -18.04 -0.92 -0.11
CA SER A 643 -16.56 -0.95 -0.05
C SER A 643 -16.04 -2.37 -0.29
N GLY A 644 -14.99 -2.51 -1.12
CA GLY A 644 -14.44 -3.83 -1.47
C GLY A 644 -15.26 -4.67 -2.45
N SER A 645 -16.36 -4.16 -3.05
CA SER A 645 -17.18 -4.92 -4.02
C SER A 645 -16.50 -5.21 -5.37
N GLY A 646 -15.33 -4.63 -5.66
CA GLY A 646 -14.58 -4.89 -6.88
C GLY A 646 -14.60 -3.74 -7.91
N LYS A 647 -15.19 -2.58 -7.62
CA LYS A 647 -15.30 -1.41 -8.52
C LYS A 647 -13.95 -1.03 -9.16
N SER A 648 -12.94 -0.77 -8.32
CA SER A 648 -11.61 -0.37 -8.80
C SER A 648 -10.90 -1.48 -9.56
N THR A 649 -11.12 -2.76 -9.21
CA THR A 649 -10.61 -3.90 -9.98
C THR A 649 -11.22 -3.96 -11.38
N LEU A 650 -12.54 -3.75 -11.47
CA LEU A 650 -13.26 -3.79 -12.75
C LEU A 650 -12.87 -2.61 -13.66
N ILE A 651 -12.86 -1.40 -13.12
CA ILE A 651 -12.62 -0.17 -13.91
C ILE A 651 -11.12 0.12 -14.02
N ASN A 652 -10.42 0.33 -12.89
CA ASN A 652 -9.02 0.77 -12.91
C ASN A 652 -8.05 -0.39 -13.19
N GLY A 653 -8.39 -1.61 -12.75
CA GLY A 653 -7.55 -2.80 -12.92
C GLY A 653 -7.79 -3.57 -14.21
N THR A 654 -8.94 -3.40 -14.86
CA THR A 654 -9.30 -4.17 -16.08
C THR A 654 -9.65 -3.26 -17.25
N LEU A 655 -10.71 -2.47 -17.16
CA LEU A 655 -11.18 -1.63 -18.27
C LEU A 655 -10.15 -0.58 -18.70
N TYR A 656 -9.63 0.22 -17.76
CA TYR A 656 -8.69 1.29 -18.09
C TYR A 656 -7.40 0.80 -18.76
N PRO A 657 -6.70 -0.24 -18.24
CA PRO A 657 -5.51 -0.76 -18.89
C PRO A 657 -5.78 -1.25 -20.33
N LEU A 658 -6.92 -1.91 -20.58
CA LEU A 658 -7.31 -2.36 -21.92
C LEU A 658 -7.55 -1.20 -22.85
N ALA A 659 -8.38 -0.24 -22.45
CA ALA A 659 -8.68 0.94 -23.25
C ALA A 659 -7.42 1.79 -23.50
N ALA A 660 -6.53 1.93 -22.50
CA ALA A 660 -5.29 2.69 -22.65
C ALA A 660 -4.29 1.99 -23.59
N THR A 661 -4.24 0.67 -23.59
CA THR A 661 -3.38 -0.09 -24.51
C THR A 661 -3.88 0.06 -25.95
N GLU A 662 -5.16 -0.10 -26.18
CA GLU A 662 -5.76 -0.05 -27.53
C GLU A 662 -5.80 1.39 -28.08
N LEU A 663 -6.34 2.34 -27.30
CA LEU A 663 -6.60 3.70 -27.77
C LEU A 663 -5.40 4.64 -27.62
N ASN A 664 -4.61 4.50 -26.56
CA ASN A 664 -3.49 5.40 -26.25
C ASN A 664 -2.12 4.77 -26.53
N ASN A 665 -2.05 3.53 -27.04
CA ASN A 665 -0.82 2.75 -27.24
C ASN A 665 0.04 2.64 -25.96
N ALA A 666 -0.60 2.45 -24.82
CA ALA A 666 0.09 2.29 -23.54
C ALA A 666 0.68 0.87 -23.41
N THR A 667 1.99 0.74 -23.30
CA THR A 667 2.70 -0.55 -23.33
C THR A 667 3.07 -1.09 -21.94
N THR A 668 2.81 -0.32 -20.86
CA THR A 668 3.25 -0.66 -19.50
C THR A 668 2.13 -1.06 -18.57
N LEU A 669 0.87 -1.08 -19.05
CA LEU A 669 -0.30 -1.39 -18.24
C LEU A 669 -0.74 -2.83 -18.51
N ASN A 670 -0.90 -3.61 -17.45
CA ASN A 670 -1.43 -4.96 -17.54
C ASN A 670 -2.86 -4.98 -17.00
N ALA A 671 -3.78 -5.45 -17.82
CA ALA A 671 -5.15 -5.67 -17.41
C ALA A 671 -5.27 -6.94 -16.55
N SER A 672 -6.21 -6.95 -15.61
CA SER A 672 -6.62 -8.17 -14.91
C SER A 672 -7.26 -9.16 -15.90
N LYS A 673 -7.44 -10.43 -15.49
CA LYS A 673 -8.01 -11.47 -16.36
C LYS A 673 -9.41 -11.10 -16.85
N TYR A 674 -9.64 -11.25 -18.15
CA TYR A 674 -10.91 -11.02 -18.84
C TYR A 674 -11.02 -11.95 -20.04
N ASP A 675 -12.21 -12.08 -20.62
CA ASP A 675 -12.41 -12.90 -21.81
C ASP A 675 -12.40 -12.05 -23.10
N LYS A 676 -13.18 -10.96 -23.16
CA LYS A 676 -13.33 -10.13 -24.37
C LYS A 676 -13.70 -8.68 -24.03
N ILE A 677 -13.32 -7.75 -24.92
CA ILE A 677 -13.79 -6.35 -24.91
C ILE A 677 -14.27 -5.97 -26.33
N GLU A 678 -15.40 -5.27 -26.42
CA GLU A 678 -16.02 -4.81 -27.66
C GLU A 678 -16.48 -3.36 -27.52
N GLY A 679 -16.53 -2.60 -28.62
CA GLY A 679 -17.00 -1.22 -28.63
C GLY A 679 -15.92 -0.17 -28.34
N LEU A 680 -14.64 -0.55 -28.24
CA LEU A 680 -13.54 0.42 -28.08
C LEU A 680 -13.38 1.33 -29.30
N GLU A 681 -13.75 0.89 -30.47
CA GLU A 681 -13.75 1.66 -31.73
C GLU A 681 -14.66 2.89 -31.69
N LEU A 682 -15.57 3.00 -30.73
CA LEU A 682 -16.42 4.18 -30.52
C LEU A 682 -15.63 5.37 -29.95
N PHE A 683 -14.42 5.12 -29.43
CA PHE A 683 -13.61 6.11 -28.74
C PHE A 683 -12.32 6.41 -29.49
N ASP A 684 -11.86 7.65 -29.39
CA ASP A 684 -10.55 8.10 -29.90
C ASP A 684 -9.42 8.02 -28.88
N LYS A 685 -9.75 8.11 -27.60
CA LYS A 685 -8.79 8.03 -26.48
C LYS A 685 -9.50 7.74 -25.16
N VAL A 686 -8.72 7.27 -24.17
CA VAL A 686 -9.16 7.16 -22.78
C VAL A 686 -8.34 8.09 -21.88
N ILE A 687 -8.99 8.72 -20.91
CA ILE A 687 -8.38 9.62 -19.93
C ILE A 687 -8.74 9.16 -18.53
N ASP A 688 -7.72 8.77 -17.77
CA ASP A 688 -7.86 8.42 -16.35
C ASP A 688 -7.56 9.64 -15.46
N ILE A 689 -8.52 9.96 -14.59
CA ILE A 689 -8.45 11.05 -13.61
C ILE A 689 -8.57 10.45 -12.21
N ASN A 690 -7.45 9.94 -11.72
CA ASN A 690 -7.31 9.34 -10.40
C ASN A 690 -6.77 10.32 -9.34
N GLN A 691 -6.83 9.93 -8.06
CA GLN A 691 -6.37 10.73 -6.92
C GLN A 691 -4.83 10.77 -6.77
N GLY A 692 -4.07 10.08 -7.62
CA GLY A 692 -2.62 10.10 -7.58
C GLY A 692 -2.04 11.51 -7.75
N PRO A 693 -0.89 11.84 -7.14
CA PRO A 693 -0.30 13.17 -7.19
C PRO A 693 0.06 13.59 -8.62
N ILE A 694 -0.02 14.89 -8.92
CA ILE A 694 0.38 15.45 -10.23
C ILE A 694 1.91 15.48 -10.45
N GLY A 695 2.66 15.01 -9.47
CA GLY A 695 4.11 14.85 -9.51
C GLY A 695 4.67 14.49 -8.15
N ARG A 696 5.83 13.81 -8.14
CA ARG A 696 6.48 13.28 -6.92
C ARG A 696 7.58 14.18 -6.36
N THR A 697 7.83 15.31 -6.98
CA THR A 697 8.91 16.22 -6.57
C THR A 697 8.36 17.59 -6.19
N PRO A 698 9.05 18.37 -5.33
CA PRO A 698 8.67 19.74 -5.00
C PRO A 698 8.61 20.69 -6.20
N ARG A 699 9.22 20.32 -7.35
CA ARG A 699 9.19 21.10 -8.60
C ARG A 699 7.89 21.00 -9.35
N SER A 700 7.16 19.90 -9.17
CA SER A 700 5.85 19.72 -9.79
C SER A 700 4.83 20.65 -9.12
N ASN A 701 4.04 21.37 -9.92
CA ASN A 701 3.02 22.29 -9.44
C ASN A 701 1.89 22.43 -10.47
N PRO A 702 0.74 23.04 -10.13
CA PRO A 702 -0.38 23.24 -11.06
C PRO A 702 0.01 23.94 -12.36
N ALA A 703 0.86 24.97 -12.32
CA ALA A 703 1.28 25.72 -13.51
C ALA A 703 2.11 24.84 -14.48
N THR A 704 3.01 23.99 -13.96
CA THR A 704 3.81 23.09 -14.79
C THR A 704 2.97 21.97 -15.36
N TYR A 705 2.09 21.38 -14.56
CA TYR A 705 1.28 20.25 -14.97
C TYR A 705 0.26 20.59 -16.05
N THR A 706 -0.40 21.74 -15.96
CA THR A 706 -1.35 22.24 -16.96
C THR A 706 -0.68 22.85 -18.19
N GLY A 707 0.65 22.98 -18.19
CA GLY A 707 1.41 23.62 -19.24
C GLY A 707 1.27 25.17 -19.30
N LEU A 708 0.66 25.80 -18.28
CA LEU A 708 0.59 27.25 -18.11
C LEU A 708 1.97 27.87 -17.98
N PHE A 709 2.86 27.20 -17.26
CA PHE A 709 4.18 27.72 -16.94
C PHE A 709 5.04 27.98 -18.19
N THR A 710 4.86 27.20 -19.27
CA THR A 710 5.56 27.43 -20.54
C THR A 710 5.18 28.79 -21.12
N SER A 711 3.88 29.09 -21.21
CA SER A 711 3.40 30.37 -21.73
C SER A 711 3.79 31.55 -20.84
N ILE A 712 3.82 31.38 -19.52
CA ILE A 712 4.29 32.39 -18.56
C ILE A 712 5.78 32.69 -18.79
N ARG A 713 6.61 31.64 -18.96
CA ARG A 713 8.05 31.83 -19.24
C ARG A 713 8.30 32.55 -20.56
N ASP A 714 7.53 32.22 -21.60
CA ASP A 714 7.63 32.91 -22.89
C ASP A 714 7.27 34.40 -22.75
N LEU A 715 6.25 34.70 -21.96
CA LEU A 715 5.85 36.08 -21.69
C LEU A 715 6.95 36.85 -20.97
N PHE A 716 7.60 36.26 -19.96
CA PHE A 716 8.73 36.86 -19.26
C PHE A 716 9.95 37.04 -20.17
N ALA A 717 10.25 36.07 -21.04
CA ALA A 717 11.30 36.17 -22.04
C ALA A 717 11.03 37.29 -23.09
N GLY A 718 9.75 37.58 -23.34
CA GLY A 718 9.30 38.65 -24.24
C GLY A 718 9.38 40.05 -23.67
N THR A 719 9.66 40.27 -22.37
CA THR A 719 9.77 41.58 -21.76
C THR A 719 10.96 42.35 -22.33
N GLN A 720 10.87 43.69 -22.33
CA GLN A 720 11.94 44.54 -22.86
C GLN A 720 13.28 44.32 -22.14
N GLU A 721 13.26 44.18 -20.83
CA GLU A 721 14.43 43.94 -20.01
C GLU A 721 15.06 42.54 -20.26
N SER A 722 14.25 41.48 -20.42
CA SER A 722 14.75 40.16 -20.80
C SER A 722 15.44 40.15 -22.16
N ARG A 723 14.86 40.85 -23.13
CA ARG A 723 15.47 41.00 -24.48
C ARG A 723 16.79 41.75 -24.41
N ALA A 724 16.85 42.84 -23.63
CA ALA A 724 18.07 43.61 -23.43
C ALA A 724 19.19 42.77 -22.79
N ARG A 725 18.89 41.86 -21.89
CA ARG A 725 19.83 40.97 -21.22
C ARG A 725 20.07 39.64 -21.98
N GLY A 726 19.39 39.40 -23.11
CA GLY A 726 19.49 38.19 -23.88
C GLY A 726 18.87 36.95 -23.19
N TYR A 727 17.93 37.16 -22.26
CA TYR A 727 17.29 36.08 -21.51
C TYR A 727 16.21 35.39 -22.34
N LYS A 728 16.37 34.10 -22.54
CA LYS A 728 15.39 33.20 -23.21
C LYS A 728 14.45 32.52 -22.19
N ALA A 729 13.37 31.87 -22.63
CA ALA A 729 12.41 31.19 -21.77
C ALA A 729 13.05 30.16 -20.79
N GLY A 730 14.17 29.55 -21.19
CA GLY A 730 14.94 28.65 -20.32
C GLY A 730 15.48 29.30 -19.04
N ARG A 731 15.77 30.63 -19.07
CA ARG A 731 16.21 31.41 -17.89
C ARG A 731 15.16 31.39 -16.79
N PHE A 732 13.89 31.42 -17.15
CA PHE A 732 12.75 31.44 -16.24
C PHE A 732 12.27 30.04 -15.83
N SER A 733 13.03 28.98 -16.16
CA SER A 733 12.75 27.62 -15.73
C SER A 733 13.56 27.26 -14.48
N PHE A 734 12.89 26.81 -13.43
CA PHE A 734 13.57 26.30 -12.24
C PHE A 734 14.12 24.87 -12.42
N ASN A 735 13.83 24.21 -13.57
CA ASN A 735 14.37 22.89 -13.91
C ASN A 735 15.70 22.95 -14.68
N VAL A 736 16.06 24.12 -15.22
CA VAL A 736 17.23 24.30 -16.10
C VAL A 736 18.26 25.18 -15.42
N LYS A 737 19.55 24.86 -15.56
CA LYS A 737 20.64 25.68 -15.07
C LYS A 737 20.63 27.06 -15.73
N GLY A 738 21.10 28.08 -14.99
CA GLY A 738 21.27 29.46 -15.46
C GLY A 738 20.36 30.44 -14.78
N GLY A 739 19.09 30.16 -14.52
CA GLY A 739 18.17 31.09 -13.83
C GLY A 739 17.69 30.63 -12.47
N ARG A 740 17.83 29.34 -12.17
CA ARG A 740 17.43 28.74 -10.90
C ARG A 740 18.44 28.98 -9.78
N CYS A 741 18.03 28.87 -8.57
CA CYS A 741 18.93 28.75 -7.42
C CYS A 741 19.68 27.43 -7.50
N GLU A 742 21.02 27.47 -7.56
CA GLU A 742 21.81 26.25 -7.67
C GLU A 742 21.98 25.52 -6.32
N ALA A 743 21.79 26.20 -5.17
CA ALA A 743 21.87 25.57 -3.85
C ALA A 743 20.75 24.51 -3.65
N CYS A 744 19.50 24.86 -4.00
CA CYS A 744 18.36 23.92 -3.96
C CYS A 744 18.02 23.37 -5.35
N GLN A 745 18.80 23.66 -6.37
CA GLN A 745 18.57 23.26 -7.76
C GLN A 745 17.18 23.61 -8.31
N GLY A 746 16.54 24.64 -7.76
CA GLY A 746 15.20 25.08 -8.15
C GLY A 746 14.03 24.45 -7.36
N ASP A 747 14.30 23.61 -6.36
CA ASP A 747 13.27 23.03 -5.50
C ASP A 747 12.63 24.04 -4.57
N GLY A 748 13.39 25.07 -4.18
CA GLY A 748 12.98 26.07 -3.17
C GLY A 748 13.15 25.56 -1.75
N VAL A 749 13.31 24.26 -1.57
CA VAL A 749 13.49 23.55 -0.30
C VAL A 749 14.69 22.62 -0.37
N THR A 750 15.27 22.30 0.77
CA THR A 750 16.31 21.28 0.92
C THR A 750 15.70 20.08 1.61
N LYS A 751 15.82 18.91 1.00
CA LYS A 751 15.37 17.64 1.58
C LYS A 751 16.37 17.20 2.63
N VAL A 752 15.92 16.97 3.85
CA VAL A 752 16.68 16.34 4.92
C VAL A 752 16.16 14.91 5.09
N GLU A 753 16.99 13.94 4.72
CA GLU A 753 16.65 12.54 4.85
C GLU A 753 16.76 12.09 6.30
N MET A 754 15.66 11.60 6.84
CA MET A 754 15.55 11.11 8.21
C MET A 754 15.39 9.58 8.15
N HIS A 755 16.47 8.82 8.33
CA HIS A 755 16.52 7.36 8.13
C HIS A 755 15.38 6.53 8.76
N PHE A 756 14.77 6.98 9.85
CA PHE A 756 13.68 6.29 10.56
C PHE A 756 12.38 7.11 10.64
N LEU A 757 12.38 8.34 10.14
CA LEU A 757 11.24 9.26 10.14
C LEU A 757 10.96 9.72 8.71
N PRO A 758 9.77 10.26 8.43
CA PRO A 758 9.50 10.88 7.12
C PRO A 758 10.50 12.00 6.81
N ASP A 759 10.89 12.11 5.54
CA ASP A 759 11.80 13.15 5.08
C ASP A 759 11.24 14.55 5.37
N VAL A 760 12.07 15.44 5.86
CA VAL A 760 11.69 16.83 6.15
C VAL A 760 12.19 17.76 5.05
N TYR A 761 11.32 18.64 4.57
CA TYR A 761 11.64 19.66 3.58
C TYR A 761 11.78 21.01 4.27
N VAL A 762 13.00 21.53 4.31
CA VAL A 762 13.33 22.82 4.93
C VAL A 762 13.48 23.90 3.87
N PRO A 763 12.98 25.14 4.07
CA PRO A 763 13.22 26.25 3.15
C PRO A 763 14.70 26.44 2.83
N CYS A 764 15.02 26.65 1.56
CA CYS A 764 16.40 26.87 1.13
C CYS A 764 16.94 28.22 1.67
N ASP A 765 18.02 28.20 2.42
CA ASP A 765 18.63 29.37 3.05
C ASP A 765 19.09 30.44 2.04
N VAL A 766 19.51 30.04 0.85
CA VAL A 766 20.04 30.91 -0.21
C VAL A 766 18.92 31.66 -0.93
N CYS A 767 17.90 30.95 -1.41
CA CYS A 767 16.83 31.59 -2.17
C CYS A 767 15.56 31.85 -1.34
N LYS A 768 15.49 31.40 -0.08
CA LYS A 768 14.34 31.56 0.82
C LYS A 768 13.04 31.16 0.13
N SER A 769 13.02 29.96 -0.39
CA SER A 769 11.92 29.33 -1.15
C SER A 769 11.60 29.97 -2.51
N LYS A 770 12.33 31.03 -2.95
CA LYS A 770 12.03 31.71 -4.22
C LYS A 770 12.42 30.93 -5.48
N ARG A 771 13.17 29.82 -5.38
CA ARG A 771 13.56 28.90 -6.47
C ARG A 771 14.53 29.48 -7.51
N TYR A 772 14.70 30.79 -7.62
CA TYR A 772 15.51 31.47 -8.64
C TYR A 772 16.66 32.23 -8.04
N ASN A 773 17.65 32.56 -8.89
CA ASN A 773 18.70 33.47 -8.56
C ASN A 773 18.21 34.94 -8.65
N ARG A 774 19.00 35.86 -8.08
CA ARG A 774 18.62 37.29 -7.95
C ARG A 774 18.40 37.94 -9.31
N GLU A 775 19.27 37.66 -10.28
CA GLU A 775 19.23 38.27 -11.61
C GLU A 775 17.97 37.90 -12.39
N THR A 776 17.44 36.71 -12.18
CA THR A 776 16.18 36.26 -12.80
C THR A 776 14.99 36.93 -12.10
N LEU A 777 15.06 37.12 -10.78
CA LEU A 777 14.02 37.81 -10.00
C LEU A 777 13.94 39.32 -10.26
N ASP A 778 14.99 39.94 -10.80
CA ASP A 778 14.96 41.35 -11.21
C ASP A 778 13.99 41.60 -12.36
N ILE A 779 13.77 40.63 -13.22
CA ILE A 779 12.85 40.77 -14.36
C ILE A 779 11.40 40.75 -13.87
N LYS A 780 10.64 41.77 -14.27
CA LYS A 780 9.24 41.95 -13.89
C LYS A 780 8.32 42.07 -15.08
N TYR A 781 7.14 41.47 -14.96
CA TYR A 781 6.00 41.65 -15.85
C TYR A 781 4.83 42.23 -15.05
N LYS A 782 4.28 43.41 -15.47
CA LYS A 782 3.26 44.13 -14.71
C LYS A 782 3.63 44.33 -13.22
N GLY A 783 4.91 44.58 -12.93
CA GLY A 783 5.40 44.81 -11.58
C GLY A 783 5.73 43.60 -10.73
N LYS A 784 5.41 42.38 -11.20
CA LYS A 784 5.68 41.14 -10.47
C LYS A 784 6.78 40.32 -11.17
N ASN A 785 7.69 39.71 -10.38
CA ASN A 785 8.68 38.77 -10.86
C ASN A 785 8.10 37.37 -11.00
N ILE A 786 8.87 36.45 -11.58
CA ILE A 786 8.39 35.08 -11.87
C ILE A 786 8.00 34.31 -10.60
N HIS A 787 8.68 34.48 -9.47
CA HIS A 787 8.33 33.87 -8.20
C HIS A 787 7.00 34.46 -7.66
N GLU A 788 6.85 35.78 -7.66
CA GLU A 788 5.62 36.44 -7.22
C GLU A 788 4.40 36.03 -8.08
N VAL A 789 4.62 35.74 -9.36
CA VAL A 789 3.57 35.21 -10.24
C VAL A 789 3.22 33.76 -9.87
N LEU A 790 4.21 32.92 -9.56
CA LEU A 790 3.95 31.55 -9.10
C LEU A 790 3.26 31.51 -7.73
N ASP A 791 3.43 32.57 -6.92
CA ASP A 791 2.80 32.68 -5.61
C ASP A 791 1.36 33.22 -5.66
N LEU A 792 0.90 33.71 -6.82
CA LEU A 792 -0.49 34.12 -7.01
C LEU A 792 -1.43 32.92 -6.87
N THR A 793 -2.60 33.18 -6.27
CA THR A 793 -3.73 32.24 -6.37
C THR A 793 -4.20 32.14 -7.82
N ILE A 794 -4.92 31.10 -8.17
CA ILE A 794 -5.48 30.95 -9.53
C ILE A 794 -6.43 32.10 -9.85
N GLU A 795 -7.21 32.56 -8.86
CA GLU A 795 -8.11 33.70 -9.00
C GLU A 795 -7.34 34.99 -9.30
N ASP A 796 -6.33 35.31 -8.50
CA ASP A 796 -5.50 36.50 -8.71
C ASP A 796 -4.74 36.42 -10.05
N ALA A 797 -4.24 35.24 -10.38
CA ALA A 797 -3.55 35.00 -11.64
C ALA A 797 -4.51 35.20 -12.85
N ARG A 798 -5.77 34.76 -12.72
CA ARG A 798 -6.78 34.96 -13.76
C ARG A 798 -7.02 36.45 -14.04
N ALA A 799 -7.12 37.25 -12.97
CA ALA A 799 -7.25 38.71 -13.08
C ALA A 799 -5.95 39.35 -13.63
N PHE A 800 -4.78 38.91 -13.17
CA PHE A 800 -3.47 39.44 -13.61
C PHE A 800 -3.21 39.19 -15.10
N PHE A 801 -3.58 38.01 -15.62
CA PHE A 801 -3.38 37.60 -17.02
C PHE A 801 -4.60 37.82 -17.90
N ASP A 802 -5.59 38.61 -17.49
CA ASP A 802 -6.83 38.81 -18.25
C ASP A 802 -6.61 39.21 -19.72
N ALA A 803 -5.60 40.09 -19.96
CA ALA A 803 -5.20 40.53 -21.29
C ALA A 803 -4.43 39.48 -22.13
N VAL A 804 -4.19 38.27 -21.61
CA VAL A 804 -3.45 37.18 -22.28
C VAL A 804 -4.39 36.00 -22.50
N PRO A 805 -5.14 35.93 -23.61
CA PRO A 805 -6.26 35.00 -23.78
C PRO A 805 -5.91 33.53 -23.58
N PHE A 806 -4.72 33.10 -24.01
CA PHE A 806 -4.29 31.70 -23.89
C PHE A 806 -4.05 31.28 -22.43
N ILE A 807 -3.42 32.16 -21.62
CA ILE A 807 -3.19 31.91 -20.18
C ILE A 807 -4.52 32.03 -19.44
N SER A 808 -5.28 33.09 -19.71
CA SER A 808 -6.56 33.37 -19.09
C SER A 808 -7.59 32.23 -19.24
N ARG A 809 -7.68 31.62 -20.43
CA ARG A 809 -8.55 30.47 -20.69
C ARG A 809 -8.20 29.24 -19.83
N LYS A 810 -6.91 28.91 -19.73
CA LYS A 810 -6.47 27.79 -18.89
C LYS A 810 -6.70 28.05 -17.40
N LEU A 811 -6.52 29.28 -16.95
CA LEU A 811 -6.82 29.68 -15.57
C LEU A 811 -8.34 29.59 -15.31
N GLN A 812 -9.17 29.94 -16.30
CA GLN A 812 -10.62 29.80 -16.18
C GLN A 812 -11.03 28.33 -16.00
N THR A 813 -10.42 27.36 -16.70
CA THR A 813 -10.73 25.94 -16.48
C THR A 813 -10.36 25.46 -15.07
N LEU A 814 -9.31 26.02 -14.45
CA LEU A 814 -8.97 25.75 -13.07
C LEU A 814 -9.97 26.39 -12.09
N MET A 815 -10.50 27.57 -12.42
CA MET A 815 -11.59 28.20 -11.66
C MET A 815 -12.88 27.36 -11.75
N ASP A 816 -13.25 26.91 -12.93
CA ASP A 816 -14.47 26.14 -13.20
C ASP A 816 -14.54 24.82 -12.39
N VAL A 817 -13.38 24.23 -12.07
CA VAL A 817 -13.32 23.02 -11.22
C VAL A 817 -13.15 23.34 -9.73
N GLY A 818 -13.37 24.61 -9.31
CA GLY A 818 -13.34 25.01 -7.89
C GLY A 818 -11.95 25.13 -7.27
N LEU A 819 -10.89 25.42 -8.05
CA LEU A 819 -9.52 25.57 -7.57
C LEU A 819 -9.04 27.03 -7.51
N SER A 820 -9.92 27.98 -7.29
CA SER A 820 -9.60 29.42 -7.25
C SER A 820 -8.53 29.77 -6.22
N TYR A 821 -8.50 29.07 -5.09
CA TYR A 821 -7.71 29.37 -3.91
C TYR A 821 -6.28 28.82 -3.92
N ILE A 822 -5.98 27.78 -4.71
CA ILE A 822 -4.63 27.21 -4.76
C ILE A 822 -3.67 28.14 -5.51
N ARG A 823 -2.37 28.08 -5.17
CA ARG A 823 -1.34 28.91 -5.82
C ARG A 823 -0.81 28.20 -7.07
N LEU A 824 -0.46 28.98 -8.10
CA LEU A 824 0.11 28.46 -9.35
C LEU A 824 1.36 27.59 -9.13
N GLY A 825 2.25 28.03 -8.24
CA GLY A 825 3.51 27.35 -7.90
C GLY A 825 3.44 26.44 -6.69
N GLN A 826 2.23 26.16 -6.15
CA GLN A 826 2.04 25.25 -5.02
C GLN A 826 2.62 23.86 -5.33
N SER A 827 3.46 23.33 -4.44
CA SER A 827 4.09 22.03 -4.66
C SER A 827 3.06 20.91 -4.76
N ALA A 828 3.24 20.01 -5.70
CA ALA A 828 2.36 18.84 -5.90
C ALA A 828 2.23 17.95 -4.64
N ILE A 829 3.26 17.89 -3.81
CA ILE A 829 3.27 17.10 -2.57
C ILE A 829 2.42 17.72 -1.45
N THR A 830 2.02 19.00 -1.58
CA THR A 830 1.15 19.69 -0.60
C THR A 830 -0.31 19.74 -1.02
N LEU A 831 -0.64 19.29 -2.23
CA LEU A 831 -2.01 19.18 -2.70
C LEU A 831 -2.70 17.95 -2.09
N SER A 832 -3.97 18.10 -1.74
CA SER A 832 -4.83 16.96 -1.41
C SER A 832 -5.09 16.09 -2.64
N GLY A 833 -5.52 14.83 -2.45
CA GLY A 833 -5.87 13.92 -3.54
C GLY A 833 -6.93 14.52 -4.47
N GLY A 834 -7.98 15.11 -3.91
CA GLY A 834 -9.05 15.77 -4.67
C GLY A 834 -8.58 17.02 -5.43
N GLU A 835 -7.70 17.84 -4.85
CA GLU A 835 -7.10 18.99 -5.54
C GLU A 835 -6.25 18.53 -6.73
N ALA A 836 -5.40 17.52 -6.54
CA ALA A 836 -4.58 16.94 -7.61
C ALA A 836 -5.46 16.40 -8.75
N GLN A 837 -6.54 15.72 -8.44
CA GLN A 837 -7.50 15.19 -9.40
C GLN A 837 -8.19 16.30 -10.20
N ARG A 838 -8.64 17.37 -9.52
CA ARG A 838 -9.26 18.53 -10.18
C ARG A 838 -8.26 19.29 -11.08
N VAL A 839 -6.97 19.36 -10.70
CA VAL A 839 -5.91 19.92 -11.60
C VAL A 839 -5.77 19.05 -12.85
N LYS A 840 -5.84 17.71 -12.72
CA LYS A 840 -5.82 16.80 -13.88
C LYS A 840 -7.03 17.04 -14.79
N LEU A 841 -8.21 17.13 -14.21
CA LEU A 841 -9.45 17.41 -14.95
C LEU A 841 -9.37 18.76 -15.69
N ALA A 842 -8.93 19.84 -15.02
CA ALA A 842 -8.75 21.16 -15.64
C ALA A 842 -7.78 21.14 -16.82
N LYS A 843 -6.70 20.36 -16.74
CA LYS A 843 -5.76 20.18 -17.86
C LYS A 843 -6.46 19.55 -19.07
N GLU A 844 -7.26 18.50 -18.87
CA GLU A 844 -7.96 17.86 -19.97
C GLU A 844 -9.04 18.77 -20.58
N LEU A 845 -9.80 19.48 -19.74
CA LEU A 845 -10.77 20.50 -20.17
C LEU A 845 -10.15 21.64 -21.00
N SER A 846 -8.87 21.91 -20.77
CA SER A 846 -8.16 22.97 -21.52
C SER A 846 -7.77 22.53 -22.94
N LYS A 847 -7.87 21.24 -23.27
CA LYS A 847 -7.57 20.68 -24.60
C LYS A 847 -8.79 20.79 -25.51
N ARG A 848 -8.55 20.61 -26.83
CA ARG A 848 -9.63 20.53 -27.78
C ARG A 848 -10.39 19.22 -27.61
N ASP A 849 -11.68 19.30 -27.43
CA ASP A 849 -12.59 18.18 -27.28
C ASP A 849 -12.96 17.58 -28.63
N THR A 850 -13.00 16.26 -28.71
CA THR A 850 -13.40 15.49 -29.92
C THR A 850 -14.83 14.96 -29.84
N GLY A 851 -15.41 14.90 -28.65
CA GLY A 851 -16.73 14.32 -28.40
C GLY A 851 -16.77 12.79 -28.41
N GLN A 852 -15.63 12.11 -28.48
CA GLN A 852 -15.52 10.65 -28.52
C GLN A 852 -14.49 10.15 -27.47
N THR A 853 -14.28 10.91 -26.40
CA THR A 853 -13.32 10.55 -25.35
C THR A 853 -14.01 9.76 -24.24
N LEU A 854 -13.37 8.66 -23.81
CA LEU A 854 -13.74 7.93 -22.60
C LEU A 854 -13.02 8.55 -21.40
N TYR A 855 -13.75 9.19 -20.49
CA TYR A 855 -13.24 9.68 -19.23
C TYR A 855 -13.53 8.68 -18.13
N ILE A 856 -12.52 8.34 -17.34
CA ILE A 856 -12.65 7.50 -16.14
C ILE A 856 -12.23 8.34 -14.95
N LEU A 857 -13.13 8.53 -13.99
CA LEU A 857 -12.90 9.29 -12.77
C LEU A 857 -13.08 8.39 -11.53
N ASP A 858 -12.14 8.44 -10.61
CA ASP A 858 -12.16 7.65 -9.39
C ASP A 858 -12.44 8.55 -8.18
N GLU A 859 -13.65 8.46 -7.62
CA GLU A 859 -14.16 9.23 -6.47
C GLU A 859 -13.86 10.75 -6.57
N PRO A 860 -14.32 11.44 -7.62
CA PRO A 860 -13.96 12.84 -7.84
C PRO A 860 -14.57 13.83 -6.83
N THR A 861 -15.54 13.43 -6.01
CA THR A 861 -16.16 14.26 -4.97
C THR A 861 -15.47 14.20 -3.62
N THR A 862 -14.39 13.44 -3.52
CA THR A 862 -13.60 13.30 -2.29
C THR A 862 -13.17 14.66 -1.72
N GLY A 863 -13.52 14.93 -0.46
CA GLY A 863 -13.19 16.18 0.23
C GLY A 863 -13.90 17.42 -0.29
N LEU A 864 -15.02 17.27 -0.99
CA LEU A 864 -15.80 18.38 -1.53
C LEU A 864 -17.03 18.69 -0.68
N HIS A 865 -17.26 19.96 -0.44
CA HIS A 865 -18.51 20.49 0.06
C HIS A 865 -19.63 20.38 -1.01
N PHE A 866 -20.91 20.32 -0.62
CA PHE A 866 -22.08 20.23 -1.52
C PHE A 866 -22.02 21.25 -2.68
N TYR A 867 -21.65 22.48 -2.41
CA TYR A 867 -21.47 23.53 -3.42
C TYR A 867 -20.38 23.17 -4.43
N ASP A 868 -19.24 22.66 -3.99
CA ASP A 868 -18.12 22.26 -4.88
C ASP A 868 -18.52 21.04 -5.71
N ILE A 869 -19.31 20.10 -5.17
CA ILE A 869 -19.90 18.97 -5.90
C ILE A 869 -20.78 19.46 -7.03
N GLN A 870 -21.66 20.43 -6.76
CA GLN A 870 -22.51 21.02 -7.79
C GLN A 870 -21.70 21.65 -8.94
N GLN A 871 -20.62 22.38 -8.62
CA GLN A 871 -19.73 22.93 -9.65
C GLN A 871 -19.06 21.83 -10.48
N LEU A 872 -18.58 20.77 -9.84
CA LEU A 872 -17.99 19.62 -10.51
C LEU A 872 -19.00 18.94 -11.45
N LEU A 873 -20.22 18.69 -10.97
CA LEU A 873 -21.30 18.10 -11.77
C LEU A 873 -21.63 18.94 -13.00
N ASN A 874 -21.69 20.26 -12.88
CA ASN A 874 -21.88 21.15 -14.03
C ASN A 874 -20.80 20.96 -15.10
N VAL A 875 -19.56 20.73 -14.68
CA VAL A 875 -18.45 20.45 -15.60
C VAL A 875 -18.59 19.09 -16.25
N LEU A 876 -18.93 18.05 -15.50
CA LEU A 876 -19.12 16.69 -16.03
C LEU A 876 -20.29 16.62 -17.00
N HIS A 877 -21.44 17.23 -16.67
CA HIS A 877 -22.59 17.28 -17.59
C HIS A 877 -22.25 18.03 -18.88
N ARG A 878 -21.51 19.13 -18.82
CA ARG A 878 -21.03 19.85 -20.03
C ARG A 878 -20.13 18.97 -20.89
N LEU A 879 -19.21 18.18 -20.30
CA LEU A 879 -18.39 17.21 -21.05
C LEU A 879 -19.22 16.14 -21.73
N ARG A 880 -20.24 15.61 -21.04
CA ARG A 880 -21.17 14.63 -21.60
C ARG A 880 -21.99 15.24 -22.75
N GLU A 881 -22.49 16.46 -22.60
CA GLU A 881 -23.26 17.18 -23.64
C GLU A 881 -22.45 17.37 -24.94
N HIS A 882 -21.13 17.39 -24.87
CA HIS A 882 -20.24 17.40 -26.02
C HIS A 882 -20.07 16.01 -26.66
N GLY A 883 -20.76 14.97 -26.21
CA GLY A 883 -20.75 13.61 -26.77
C GLY A 883 -19.79 12.64 -26.09
N ASN A 884 -19.02 13.05 -25.09
CA ASN A 884 -18.09 12.18 -24.38
C ASN A 884 -18.80 11.18 -23.46
N THR A 885 -18.18 10.02 -23.27
CA THR A 885 -18.62 9.04 -22.28
C THR A 885 -17.82 9.24 -20.99
N ILE A 886 -18.53 9.31 -19.88
CA ILE A 886 -17.93 9.57 -18.58
C ILE A 886 -18.29 8.41 -17.65
N VAL A 887 -17.27 7.73 -17.13
CA VAL A 887 -17.40 6.66 -16.12
C VAL A 887 -16.87 7.20 -14.81
N VAL A 888 -17.71 7.20 -13.79
CA VAL A 888 -17.35 7.71 -12.45
C VAL A 888 -17.55 6.61 -11.42
N ILE A 889 -16.48 6.27 -10.70
CA ILE A 889 -16.63 5.44 -9.49
C ILE A 889 -17.02 6.38 -8.37
N GLU A 890 -18.20 6.18 -7.75
CA GLU A 890 -18.72 7.10 -6.73
C GLU A 890 -19.57 6.44 -5.66
N HIS A 891 -19.58 7.09 -4.49
CA HIS A 891 -20.41 6.75 -3.35
C HIS A 891 -21.37 7.89 -2.95
N ASN A 892 -21.12 9.10 -3.44
CA ASN A 892 -21.92 10.27 -3.14
C ASN A 892 -23.28 10.20 -3.85
N LEU A 893 -24.37 10.19 -3.06
CA LEU A 893 -25.74 10.05 -3.57
C LEU A 893 -26.14 11.20 -4.50
N ASP A 894 -25.63 12.41 -4.26
CA ASP A 894 -25.92 13.57 -5.12
C ASP A 894 -25.37 13.39 -6.53
N VAL A 895 -24.21 12.75 -6.67
CA VAL A 895 -23.66 12.40 -8.00
C VAL A 895 -24.47 11.27 -8.61
N ILE A 896 -24.74 10.21 -7.85
CA ILE A 896 -25.43 9.02 -8.35
C ILE A 896 -26.83 9.36 -8.85
N LYS A 897 -27.60 10.19 -8.10
CA LYS A 897 -28.96 10.58 -8.50
C LYS A 897 -29.01 11.44 -9.79
N THR A 898 -27.88 12.11 -10.13
CA THR A 898 -27.78 12.95 -11.34
C THR A 898 -27.18 12.23 -12.53
N ALA A 899 -26.73 10.98 -12.37
CA ALA A 899 -26.18 10.16 -13.46
C ALA A 899 -27.26 9.75 -14.48
N ASP A 900 -26.85 9.50 -15.72
CA ASP A 900 -27.74 8.95 -16.75
C ASP A 900 -27.88 7.42 -16.60
N TRP A 901 -26.84 6.75 -16.10
CA TRP A 901 -26.78 5.30 -15.93
C TRP A 901 -26.01 4.93 -14.65
N VAL A 902 -26.46 3.92 -13.94
CA VAL A 902 -25.84 3.41 -12.73
C VAL A 902 -25.57 1.91 -12.88
N ILE A 903 -24.42 1.47 -12.44
CA ILE A 903 -24.04 0.05 -12.36
C ILE A 903 -23.57 -0.20 -10.93
N ASP A 904 -24.34 -1.00 -10.20
CA ASP A 904 -24.11 -1.28 -8.78
C ASP A 904 -23.45 -2.65 -8.60
N LEU A 905 -22.25 -2.66 -7.96
CA LEU A 905 -21.50 -3.87 -7.68
C LEU A 905 -21.71 -4.32 -6.23
N GLY A 906 -21.85 -5.63 -6.05
CA GLY A 906 -22.06 -6.20 -4.72
C GLY A 906 -22.18 -7.72 -4.78
N PRO A 907 -23.03 -8.29 -3.92
CA PRO A 907 -23.81 -7.63 -2.85
C PRO A 907 -22.97 -7.13 -1.68
N GLU A 908 -21.84 -7.77 -1.39
CA GLU A 908 -20.96 -7.49 -0.26
C GLU A 908 -19.54 -7.13 -0.76
N GLY A 909 -18.61 -6.91 0.17
CA GLY A 909 -17.18 -6.74 -0.10
C GLY A 909 -16.40 -8.08 -0.11
N GLY A 910 -15.19 -8.06 -0.68
CA GLY A 910 -14.29 -9.21 -0.71
C GLY A 910 -14.82 -10.40 -1.49
N SER A 911 -14.64 -11.61 -0.98
CA SER A 911 -15.03 -12.85 -1.66
C SER A 911 -16.55 -13.00 -1.88
N ARG A 912 -17.36 -12.26 -1.12
CA ARG A 912 -18.83 -12.25 -1.25
C ARG A 912 -19.36 -11.15 -2.18
N GLY A 913 -18.45 -10.38 -2.78
CA GLY A 913 -18.75 -9.35 -3.78
C GLY A 913 -18.42 -9.78 -5.20
N GLY A 914 -18.13 -8.82 -6.04
CA GLY A 914 -17.61 -9.05 -7.39
C GLY A 914 -18.66 -9.42 -8.44
N CYS A 915 -19.93 -9.10 -8.21
CA CYS A 915 -21.03 -9.26 -9.16
C CYS A 915 -21.70 -7.91 -9.43
N ILE A 916 -22.34 -7.75 -10.59
CA ILE A 916 -23.27 -6.64 -10.84
C ILE A 916 -24.62 -7.03 -10.22
N VAL A 917 -25.09 -6.22 -9.28
CA VAL A 917 -26.37 -6.42 -8.57
C VAL A 917 -27.52 -5.72 -9.27
N ALA A 918 -27.27 -4.52 -9.80
CA ALA A 918 -28.24 -3.72 -10.52
C ALA A 918 -27.57 -2.86 -11.60
N GLU A 919 -28.28 -2.64 -12.70
CA GLU A 919 -27.88 -1.70 -13.74
C GLU A 919 -29.14 -1.01 -14.30
N GLY A 920 -29.03 0.27 -14.67
CA GLY A 920 -30.15 1.05 -15.18
C GLY A 920 -30.04 2.53 -14.85
N THR A 921 -31.13 3.25 -15.04
CA THR A 921 -31.25 4.62 -14.55
C THR A 921 -31.26 4.65 -13.01
N PRO A 922 -30.89 5.76 -12.36
CA PRO A 922 -30.93 5.85 -10.90
C PRO A 922 -32.30 5.45 -10.31
N GLU A 923 -33.41 5.83 -10.98
CA GLU A 923 -34.76 5.45 -10.56
C GLU A 923 -35.02 3.93 -10.68
N GLU A 924 -34.54 3.28 -11.74
CA GLU A 924 -34.64 1.82 -11.89
C GLU A 924 -33.85 1.08 -10.84
N VAL A 925 -32.61 1.49 -10.57
CA VAL A 925 -31.74 0.91 -9.54
C VAL A 925 -32.35 1.08 -8.15
N SER A 926 -33.05 2.20 -7.86
CA SER A 926 -33.74 2.44 -6.59
C SER A 926 -34.83 1.40 -6.27
N LYS A 927 -35.32 0.69 -7.30
CA LYS A 927 -36.39 -0.32 -7.17
C LYS A 927 -35.85 -1.74 -6.96
N VAL A 928 -34.54 -1.95 -7.08
CA VAL A 928 -33.89 -3.26 -6.92
C VAL A 928 -33.62 -3.55 -5.43
N PRO A 929 -34.28 -4.54 -4.81
CA PRO A 929 -34.17 -4.80 -3.37
C PRO A 929 -32.78 -5.23 -2.91
N GLU A 930 -32.02 -5.91 -3.79
CA GLU A 930 -30.68 -6.43 -3.50
C GLU A 930 -29.60 -5.33 -3.56
N SER A 931 -29.91 -4.17 -4.13
CA SER A 931 -28.98 -3.03 -4.24
C SER A 931 -28.99 -2.20 -2.97
N PHE A 932 -27.88 -2.18 -2.25
CA PHE A 932 -27.72 -1.26 -1.11
C PHE A 932 -27.76 0.20 -1.57
N THR A 933 -27.09 0.52 -2.68
CA THR A 933 -27.14 1.86 -3.28
C THR A 933 -28.57 2.23 -3.64
N GLY A 934 -29.32 1.31 -4.24
CA GLY A 934 -30.72 1.49 -4.58
C GLY A 934 -31.59 1.79 -3.36
N HIS A 935 -31.32 1.14 -2.23
CA HIS A 935 -32.05 1.40 -0.99
C HIS A 935 -31.92 2.87 -0.54
N PHE A 936 -30.73 3.45 -0.58
CA PHE A 936 -30.51 4.86 -0.22
C PHE A 936 -31.04 5.83 -1.28
N LEU A 937 -31.08 5.45 -2.55
CA LEU A 937 -31.63 6.27 -3.64
C LEU A 937 -33.15 6.44 -3.53
N LYS A 938 -33.88 5.54 -2.89
CA LYS A 938 -35.36 5.63 -2.73
C LYS A 938 -35.87 6.93 -2.12
N HIS A 939 -35.02 7.63 -1.37
CA HIS A 939 -35.38 8.90 -0.74
C HIS A 939 -35.47 10.06 -1.76
N PHE A 940 -34.93 9.89 -2.96
CA PHE A 940 -34.91 10.93 -3.99
C PHE A 940 -35.92 10.73 -5.11
N PHE A 941 -36.53 9.55 -5.22
CA PHE A 941 -37.53 9.15 -6.22
C PHE A 941 -38.77 8.59 -5.51
#